data_640fa4032ed71d72ce1df7e3b050625d
#
_entry.id   640fa4032ed71d72ce1df7e3b050625d
#
_cell.length_a   1.000
_cell.length_b   1.000
_cell.length_c   1.000
_cell.angle_alpha   90.00
_cell.angle_beta   90.00
_cell.angle_gamma   90.00
#
_symmetry.space_group_name_H-M   'P 1'
#
loop_
_entity.id
_entity.type
_entity.pdbx_description
1 polymer ?
#
loop_
_entity_poly.entity_id
_entity_poly.type
_entity_poly.pdbx_seq_one_letter_code
_entity_poly.pdbx_strand_id
1 'polypeptide(L)'
;MQDNATEVTAAGIARLAGVGRAAVSNWRRRHADFPKPVGGTEASPAFALAEVESWLRRQGKLAEVPLRERVWQQLVGHPEGPATALVHAGCVLLLIHDRPTVWLELGAVSDERVAARLPAELEQVIAPRFGAVGKRGVHSSPAVRGVHTGAVAQGVHSAAGVRGVHTPPGGRGGVAVNEPQSVNAPGAVNSPADVHASPPASGVYSTPSASGVHTAPAPPGVHSPPGVHSTPAASGVHAAPPVNVAPAAPAAPAVTTPTGPQLLPSVPLLRGVAELAAEMGARQAYEFLVGRHLDANPRQYTLTPAEPARLMGELAGPARTVLDPACGTGALLRAVPVPGAREVERDDSERELYGQDSAPELAALTALRLALQGRSVVRTAVGDTLRGDAYPGLRADVVLCHPPFNERNWGHDELAYDARWEYGFPARNESELAWVQHALARLRDGGTAVLLMPPAAASRRSGRRIRADLLRRGALRAVIALPVGAAPPYNIPLHLWVLRRPDKASAQPEVLLVDTGTVAEHSGQGGRGGLDWEAVRAAVLDAWRPFERAGTAVEQPGVARSVPVIELLDDDVDLAPARHLPPATVGDSEHLSDVREQLGETLRLTADLTPPAPAAPAGPPEAGRPGRWPLITIGELARGGALVMRTGGNGGNARVPVLTDSDVLAGTAPSGTLPESDEEAVRVAAGDVVVPVLGGGSVARVVDDATAGAVLGRSLVLLRPDPAALDPWFLAGFLRGSANNRQASSYASTATRLDVRRLQLPRLPLPEQRRYGTRFRALAEFEEALRHANRLGGQLVRGMYDGLTDGSVAPD
;
A
#
# COMPACT_ATOMS: atom_id res chain seq x y z
N MET A 1 32.76 -32.03 -25.61
CA MET A 1 31.51 -31.42 -25.25
C MET A 1 30.92 -32.28 -24.17
N GLN A 2 31.09 -31.91 -22.90
CA GLN A 2 30.47 -32.56 -21.76
C GLN A 2 29.14 -31.89 -21.52
N ASP A 3 28.04 -32.60 -21.84
CA ASP A 3 26.70 -32.22 -21.41
C ASP A 3 26.68 -32.22 -19.88
N ASN A 4 26.48 -31.05 -19.31
CA ASN A 4 26.19 -30.87 -17.90
C ASN A 4 24.75 -31.37 -17.62
N ALA A 5 24.57 -32.70 -17.64
CA ALA A 5 23.30 -33.27 -17.23
C ALA A 5 23.11 -33.04 -15.74
N THR A 6 22.13 -32.21 -15.38
CA THR A 6 21.76 -31.94 -13.99
C THR A 6 21.40 -33.24 -13.29
N GLU A 7 22.19 -33.65 -12.31
CA GLU A 7 21.99 -34.86 -11.55
C GLU A 7 20.98 -34.68 -10.42
N VAL A 8 20.15 -35.69 -10.16
CA VAL A 8 19.16 -35.72 -9.09
C VAL A 8 19.30 -36.97 -8.24
N THR A 9 19.31 -36.84 -6.93
CA THR A 9 19.33 -37.96 -5.97
C THR A 9 17.95 -38.57 -5.74
N ALA A 10 17.86 -39.75 -5.11
CA ALA A 10 16.58 -40.35 -4.72
C ALA A 10 15.70 -39.42 -3.87
N ALA A 11 16.30 -38.52 -3.08
CA ALA A 11 15.58 -37.50 -2.34
C ALA A 11 15.00 -36.38 -3.25
N GLY A 12 15.74 -36.01 -4.31
CA GLY A 12 15.27 -35.10 -5.34
C GLY A 12 14.11 -35.67 -6.14
N ILE A 13 14.24 -36.96 -6.56
CA ILE A 13 13.18 -37.69 -7.26
C ILE A 13 11.91 -37.78 -6.40
N ALA A 14 12.04 -38.05 -5.12
CA ALA A 14 10.91 -38.10 -4.19
C ALA A 14 10.19 -36.77 -4.10
N ARG A 15 10.92 -35.64 -4.12
CA ARG A 15 10.35 -34.28 -4.17
C ARG A 15 9.66 -33.99 -5.48
N LEU A 16 10.28 -34.35 -6.62
CA LEU A 16 9.70 -34.15 -7.96
C LEU A 16 8.36 -34.86 -8.11
N ALA A 17 8.27 -36.08 -7.59
CA ALA A 17 7.09 -36.95 -7.68
C ALA A 17 6.06 -36.73 -6.54
N GLY A 18 6.32 -35.83 -5.57
CA GLY A 18 5.45 -35.61 -4.40
C GLY A 18 5.30 -36.84 -3.49
N VAL A 19 6.30 -37.75 -3.43
CA VAL A 19 6.27 -39.02 -2.68
C VAL A 19 7.41 -39.14 -1.66
N GLY A 20 7.34 -40.14 -0.79
CA GLY A 20 8.44 -40.42 0.14
C GLY A 20 9.61 -41.16 -0.53
N ARG A 21 10.84 -41.04 0.04
CA ARG A 21 12.05 -41.78 -0.45
C ARG A 21 11.85 -43.29 -0.58
N ALA A 22 11.04 -43.89 0.30
CA ALA A 22 10.71 -45.29 0.25
C ALA A 22 9.99 -45.70 -1.06
N ALA A 23 9.14 -44.81 -1.61
CA ALA A 23 8.45 -45.02 -2.87
C ALA A 23 9.47 -45.08 -4.06
N VAL A 24 10.45 -44.16 -4.07
CA VAL A 24 11.50 -44.13 -5.10
C VAL A 24 12.35 -45.41 -5.03
N SER A 25 12.74 -45.87 -3.83
CA SER A 25 13.48 -47.13 -3.64
C SER A 25 12.66 -48.33 -4.11
N ASN A 26 11.35 -48.28 -3.94
CA ASN A 26 10.44 -49.31 -4.40
C ASN A 26 10.31 -49.32 -5.93
N TRP A 27 10.26 -48.12 -6.56
CA TRP A 27 10.22 -47.99 -8.03
C TRP A 27 11.49 -48.58 -8.67
N ARG A 28 12.66 -48.26 -8.13
CA ARG A 28 13.94 -48.83 -8.56
C ARG A 28 13.96 -50.35 -8.56
N ARG A 29 13.29 -50.98 -7.60
CA ARG A 29 13.23 -52.44 -7.49
C ARG A 29 12.17 -53.05 -8.37
N ARG A 30 11.05 -52.39 -8.63
CA ARG A 30 9.89 -52.98 -9.31
C ARG A 30 9.80 -52.65 -10.79
N HIS A 31 10.45 -51.58 -11.24
CA HIS A 31 10.39 -51.10 -12.61
C HIS A 31 11.76 -51.27 -13.27
N ALA A 32 11.87 -52.23 -14.19
CA ALA A 32 13.11 -52.50 -14.93
C ALA A 32 13.50 -51.32 -15.86
N ASP A 33 12.53 -50.50 -16.24
CA ASP A 33 12.66 -49.28 -17.06
C ASP A 33 12.97 -48.02 -16.25
N PHE A 34 13.23 -48.14 -14.94
CA PHE A 34 13.64 -46.98 -14.13
C PHE A 34 15.06 -46.53 -14.55
N PRO A 35 15.32 -45.18 -14.61
CA PRO A 35 16.61 -44.64 -15.01
C PRO A 35 17.79 -45.26 -14.26
N LYS A 36 18.90 -45.50 -14.94
CA LYS A 36 20.12 -46.02 -14.32
C LYS A 36 20.90 -44.90 -13.62
N PRO A 37 21.60 -45.17 -12.53
CA PRO A 37 22.47 -44.19 -11.92
C PRO A 37 23.57 -43.72 -12.89
N VAL A 38 23.77 -42.38 -12.94
CA VAL A 38 24.84 -41.74 -13.74
C VAL A 38 25.99 -41.24 -12.85
N GLY A 39 25.79 -41.22 -11.51
CA GLY A 39 26.77 -40.74 -10.54
C GLY A 39 26.38 -41.06 -9.11
N GLY A 40 27.07 -40.45 -8.15
CA GLY A 40 26.84 -40.64 -6.72
C GLY A 40 27.55 -41.86 -6.13
N THR A 41 27.15 -42.27 -4.90
CA THR A 41 27.66 -43.45 -4.22
C THR A 41 26.63 -44.58 -4.24
N GLU A 42 27.05 -45.83 -3.98
CA GLU A 42 26.15 -46.99 -3.93
C GLU A 42 25.00 -46.80 -2.92
N ALA A 43 25.27 -46.06 -1.80
CA ALA A 43 24.28 -45.70 -0.80
C ALA A 43 23.42 -44.47 -1.18
N SER A 44 23.91 -43.59 -2.05
CA SER A 44 23.21 -42.37 -2.51
C SER A 44 23.48 -42.14 -4.01
N PRO A 45 22.88 -42.95 -4.90
CA PRO A 45 23.08 -42.83 -6.33
C PRO A 45 22.40 -41.56 -6.87
N ALA A 46 23.04 -40.96 -7.88
CA ALA A 46 22.54 -39.84 -8.65
C ALA A 46 22.10 -40.31 -10.05
N PHE A 47 21.06 -39.66 -10.57
CA PHE A 47 20.38 -39.98 -11.82
C PHE A 47 20.31 -38.76 -12.71
N ALA A 48 20.34 -38.92 -14.02
CA ALA A 48 20.10 -37.83 -14.96
C ALA A 48 18.66 -37.30 -14.80
N LEU A 49 18.52 -36.01 -14.48
CA LEU A 49 17.22 -35.37 -14.23
C LEU A 49 16.25 -35.55 -15.40
N ALA A 50 16.71 -35.34 -16.62
CA ALA A 50 15.89 -35.46 -17.84
C ALA A 50 15.32 -36.88 -18.04
N GLU A 51 16.11 -37.93 -17.73
CA GLU A 51 15.65 -39.32 -17.83
C GLU A 51 14.61 -39.64 -16.74
N VAL A 52 14.83 -39.13 -15.53
CA VAL A 52 13.90 -39.28 -14.40
C VAL A 52 12.58 -38.59 -14.69
N GLU A 53 12.59 -37.39 -15.16
CA GLU A 53 11.37 -36.66 -15.52
C GLU A 53 10.60 -37.36 -16.64
N SER A 54 11.30 -37.78 -17.69
CA SER A 54 10.70 -38.54 -18.80
C SER A 54 10.06 -39.86 -18.29
N TRP A 55 10.72 -40.56 -17.38
CA TRP A 55 10.16 -41.77 -16.77
C TRP A 55 8.94 -41.47 -15.91
N LEU A 56 9.01 -40.44 -15.03
CA LEU A 56 7.89 -40.03 -14.18
C LEU A 56 6.66 -39.60 -15.00
N ARG A 57 6.86 -38.88 -16.12
CA ARG A 57 5.78 -38.52 -17.07
C ARG A 57 5.13 -39.75 -17.68
N ARG A 58 5.93 -40.70 -18.20
CA ARG A 58 5.40 -41.95 -18.78
C ARG A 58 4.62 -42.80 -17.77
N GLN A 59 4.99 -42.72 -16.50
CA GLN A 59 4.34 -43.46 -15.42
C GLN A 59 3.15 -42.70 -14.80
N GLY A 60 2.80 -41.49 -15.27
CA GLY A 60 1.75 -40.64 -14.67
C GLY A 60 2.05 -40.28 -13.20
N LYS A 61 3.33 -40.28 -12.80
CA LYS A 61 3.79 -40.05 -11.42
C LYS A 61 4.46 -38.70 -11.23
N LEU A 62 4.63 -37.91 -12.28
CA LEU A 62 5.02 -36.52 -12.17
C LEU A 62 3.74 -35.76 -11.86
N ALA A 63 3.66 -35.12 -10.66
CA ALA A 63 2.62 -34.16 -10.41
C ALA A 63 2.76 -33.06 -11.47
N GLU A 64 1.72 -32.79 -12.25
CA GLU A 64 1.73 -31.65 -13.15
C GLU A 64 1.89 -30.38 -12.27
N VAL A 65 3.01 -29.69 -12.45
CA VAL A 65 3.22 -28.39 -11.82
C VAL A 65 2.22 -27.43 -12.47
N PRO A 66 1.32 -26.82 -11.71
CA PRO A 66 0.36 -25.87 -12.27
C PRO A 66 1.06 -24.84 -13.15
N LEU A 67 0.43 -24.43 -14.25
CA LEU A 67 1.02 -23.48 -15.20
C LEU A 67 1.58 -22.24 -14.51
N ARG A 68 0.84 -21.65 -13.57
CA ARG A 68 1.24 -20.50 -12.78
C ARG A 68 2.55 -20.71 -12.00
N GLU A 69 2.74 -21.89 -11.43
CA GLU A 69 3.96 -22.22 -10.69
C GLU A 69 5.12 -22.47 -11.64
N ARG A 70 4.90 -23.14 -12.77
CA ARG A 70 5.91 -23.36 -13.81
C ARG A 70 6.43 -22.02 -14.36
N VAL A 71 5.54 -21.12 -14.73
CA VAL A 71 5.89 -19.77 -15.22
C VAL A 71 6.64 -18.97 -14.14
N TRP A 72 6.20 -19.05 -12.90
CA TRP A 72 6.88 -18.40 -11.78
C TRP A 72 8.31 -18.91 -11.56
N GLN A 73 8.51 -20.23 -11.61
CA GLN A 73 9.84 -20.83 -11.47
C GLN A 73 10.78 -20.40 -12.61
N GLN A 74 10.27 -20.35 -13.84
CA GLN A 74 11.04 -19.86 -14.99
C GLN A 74 11.41 -18.38 -14.84
N LEU A 75 10.51 -17.55 -14.31
CA LEU A 75 10.74 -16.13 -14.05
C LEU A 75 11.82 -15.91 -12.99
N VAL A 76 11.72 -16.61 -11.86
CA VAL A 76 12.70 -16.50 -10.75
C VAL A 76 14.07 -17.06 -11.15
N GLY A 77 14.09 -18.13 -11.94
CA GLY A 77 15.31 -18.76 -12.43
C GLY A 77 15.91 -18.12 -13.68
N HIS A 78 15.41 -16.97 -14.12
CA HIS A 78 15.90 -16.33 -15.35
C HIS A 78 17.35 -15.84 -15.19
N PRO A 79 18.23 -16.09 -16.18
CA PRO A 79 19.67 -15.79 -16.05
C PRO A 79 19.98 -14.29 -15.90
N GLU A 80 19.17 -13.41 -16.46
CA GLU A 80 19.32 -11.94 -16.32
C GLU A 80 18.50 -11.37 -15.15
N GLY A 81 17.96 -12.23 -14.31
CA GLY A 81 17.17 -11.89 -13.12
C GLY A 81 15.67 -11.69 -13.38
N PRO A 82 14.87 -11.75 -12.31
CA PRO A 82 13.41 -11.73 -12.42
C PRO A 82 12.84 -10.39 -12.91
N ALA A 83 13.50 -9.27 -12.65
CA ALA A 83 13.05 -7.95 -13.12
C ALA A 83 13.11 -7.84 -14.65
N THR A 84 14.23 -8.26 -15.27
CA THR A 84 14.38 -8.33 -16.74
C THR A 84 13.36 -9.29 -17.35
N ALA A 85 13.18 -10.46 -16.74
CA ALA A 85 12.19 -11.45 -17.15
C ALA A 85 10.75 -10.88 -17.14
N LEU A 86 10.39 -10.07 -16.13
CA LEU A 86 9.10 -9.38 -16.06
C LEU A 86 8.92 -8.33 -17.16
N VAL A 87 9.98 -7.59 -17.50
CA VAL A 87 9.93 -6.62 -18.62
C VAL A 87 9.72 -7.36 -19.93
N HIS A 88 10.48 -8.45 -20.21
CA HIS A 88 10.30 -9.27 -21.41
C HIS A 88 8.89 -9.89 -21.48
N ALA A 89 8.40 -10.43 -20.36
CA ALA A 89 7.03 -10.94 -20.26
C ALA A 89 5.98 -9.86 -20.52
N GLY A 90 6.16 -8.65 -19.96
CA GLY A 90 5.27 -7.52 -20.18
C GLY A 90 5.23 -7.06 -21.64
N CYS A 91 6.38 -7.01 -22.32
CA CYS A 91 6.45 -6.69 -23.75
C CYS A 91 5.67 -7.69 -24.61
N VAL A 92 5.80 -8.98 -24.33
CA VAL A 92 5.07 -10.03 -25.07
C VAL A 92 3.58 -10.01 -24.72
N LEU A 93 3.22 -9.78 -23.45
CA LEU A 93 1.82 -9.64 -23.08
C LEU A 93 1.17 -8.42 -23.74
N LEU A 94 1.90 -7.32 -23.91
CA LEU A 94 1.44 -6.16 -24.65
C LEU A 94 1.25 -6.48 -26.14
N LEU A 95 2.16 -7.25 -26.75
CA LEU A 95 2.01 -7.75 -28.12
C LEU A 95 0.75 -8.63 -28.26
N ILE A 96 0.54 -9.57 -27.32
CA ILE A 96 -0.64 -10.44 -27.31
C ILE A 96 -1.92 -9.63 -27.13
N HIS A 97 -1.89 -8.59 -26.26
CA HIS A 97 -3.02 -7.70 -26.02
C HIS A 97 -3.42 -6.90 -27.27
N ASP A 98 -2.42 -6.32 -27.96
CA ASP A 98 -2.67 -5.42 -29.10
C ASP A 98 -2.78 -6.19 -30.44
N ARG A 99 -2.06 -7.30 -30.60
CA ARG A 99 -1.95 -8.09 -31.86
C ARG A 99 -1.88 -9.60 -31.60
N PRO A 100 -2.95 -10.23 -31.09
CA PRO A 100 -2.93 -11.63 -30.65
C PRO A 100 -2.57 -12.63 -31.76
N THR A 101 -2.94 -12.36 -33.02
CA THR A 101 -2.67 -13.23 -34.17
C THR A 101 -1.17 -13.35 -34.47
N VAL A 102 -0.39 -12.28 -34.25
CA VAL A 102 1.07 -12.29 -34.48
C VAL A 102 1.75 -13.26 -33.53
N TRP A 103 1.34 -13.32 -32.29
CA TRP A 103 1.89 -14.27 -31.33
C TRP A 103 1.57 -15.72 -31.68
N LEU A 104 0.37 -16.01 -32.21
CA LEU A 104 0.00 -17.37 -32.64
C LEU A 104 0.90 -17.88 -33.76
N GLU A 105 1.29 -17.01 -34.71
CA GLU A 105 2.24 -17.36 -35.76
C GLU A 105 3.66 -17.57 -35.23
N LEU A 106 4.11 -16.74 -34.27
CA LEU A 106 5.44 -16.86 -33.66
C LEU A 106 5.53 -18.08 -32.73
N GLY A 107 4.46 -18.43 -32.03
CA GLY A 107 4.44 -19.54 -31.08
C GLY A 107 4.68 -20.90 -31.71
N ALA A 108 4.46 -21.05 -33.00
CA ALA A 108 4.59 -22.33 -33.73
C ALA A 108 6.02 -22.65 -34.20
N VAL A 109 7.00 -21.72 -34.10
CA VAL A 109 8.37 -21.92 -34.60
C VAL A 109 9.37 -22.23 -33.47
N SER A 110 10.61 -22.60 -33.81
CA SER A 110 11.66 -22.88 -32.80
C SER A 110 12.06 -21.63 -32.01
N ASP A 111 12.64 -21.82 -30.84
CA ASP A 111 13.00 -20.73 -29.91
C ASP A 111 13.96 -19.72 -30.53
N GLU A 112 14.93 -20.19 -31.34
CA GLU A 112 15.87 -19.30 -32.04
C GLU A 112 15.16 -18.46 -33.08
N ARG A 113 14.13 -19.01 -33.76
CA ARG A 113 13.31 -18.26 -34.71
C ARG A 113 12.37 -17.27 -34.04
N VAL A 114 11.82 -17.65 -32.88
CA VAL A 114 11.06 -16.71 -32.06
C VAL A 114 11.96 -15.53 -31.65
N ALA A 115 13.11 -15.81 -31.03
CA ALA A 115 14.05 -14.79 -30.59
C ALA A 115 14.51 -13.87 -31.74
N ALA A 116 14.69 -14.39 -32.96
CA ALA A 116 15.12 -13.61 -34.11
C ALA A 116 14.00 -12.70 -34.68
N ARG A 117 12.73 -13.14 -34.65
CA ARG A 117 11.62 -12.39 -35.26
C ARG A 117 10.89 -11.47 -34.27
N LEU A 118 10.84 -11.86 -32.99
CA LEU A 118 10.09 -11.16 -31.97
C LEU A 118 10.46 -9.68 -31.81
N PRO A 119 11.73 -9.24 -31.86
CA PRO A 119 12.09 -7.83 -31.76
C PRO A 119 11.38 -6.92 -32.77
N ALA A 120 11.26 -7.34 -34.02
CA ALA A 120 10.59 -6.54 -35.04
C ALA A 120 9.09 -6.39 -34.78
N GLU A 121 8.43 -7.41 -34.24
CA GLU A 121 7.01 -7.34 -33.90
C GLU A 121 6.78 -6.55 -32.61
N LEU A 122 7.69 -6.67 -31.63
CA LEU A 122 7.65 -5.85 -30.42
C LEU A 122 7.83 -4.37 -30.71
N GLU A 123 8.74 -4.01 -31.62
CA GLU A 123 8.97 -2.62 -32.03
C GLU A 123 7.69 -1.97 -32.56
N GLN A 124 6.87 -2.71 -33.29
CA GLN A 124 5.60 -2.22 -33.83
C GLN A 124 4.55 -1.90 -32.76
N VAL A 125 4.70 -2.47 -31.56
CA VAL A 125 3.80 -2.22 -30.43
C VAL A 125 4.43 -1.24 -29.44
N ILE A 126 5.73 -1.37 -29.16
CA ILE A 126 6.46 -0.56 -28.19
C ILE A 126 6.63 0.89 -28.70
N ALA A 127 7.08 1.09 -29.95
CA ALA A 127 7.36 2.41 -30.46
C ALA A 127 6.14 3.35 -30.48
N PRO A 128 4.93 2.93 -30.89
CA PRO A 128 3.74 3.78 -30.80
C PRO A 128 3.30 4.09 -29.36
N ARG A 129 3.51 3.15 -28.42
CA ARG A 129 3.07 3.29 -27.02
C ARG A 129 4.06 4.11 -26.18
N PHE A 130 5.37 3.92 -26.39
CA PHE A 130 6.44 4.47 -25.53
C PHE A 130 7.49 5.29 -26.30
N GLY A 131 7.35 5.42 -27.64
CA GLY A 131 8.34 6.04 -28.52
C GLY A 131 8.72 7.46 -28.11
N ALA A 132 9.93 7.87 -28.46
CA ALA A 132 10.63 9.05 -27.99
C ALA A 132 9.77 10.32 -27.98
N VAL A 133 9.93 11.14 -26.94
CA VAL A 133 9.52 12.54 -26.88
C VAL A 133 10.33 13.35 -27.90
N GLY A 134 10.04 13.15 -29.19
CA GLY A 134 10.68 13.78 -30.29
C GLY A 134 9.63 14.42 -31.21
N LYS A 135 9.42 15.74 -31.04
CA LYS A 135 8.79 16.66 -32.01
C LYS A 135 7.46 16.21 -32.59
N ARG A 136 6.37 16.26 -31.83
CA ARG A 136 5.13 16.72 -32.43
C ARG A 136 5.13 18.24 -32.41
N GLY A 137 5.32 18.78 -33.61
CA GLY A 137 5.20 20.19 -33.88
C GLY A 137 3.88 20.71 -33.39
N VAL A 138 3.89 21.94 -32.93
CA VAL A 138 2.76 22.82 -32.73
C VAL A 138 1.68 22.43 -33.74
N HIS A 139 0.54 21.93 -33.27
CA HIS A 139 -0.64 21.78 -34.07
C HIS A 139 -1.09 23.18 -34.49
N SER A 140 -0.68 23.63 -35.66
CA SER A 140 -1.33 24.68 -36.39
C SER A 140 -2.73 24.18 -36.69
N SER A 141 -3.73 24.90 -36.17
CA SER A 141 -5.13 24.77 -36.52
C SER A 141 -5.28 24.64 -38.03
N PRO A 142 -6.12 23.76 -38.57
CA PRO A 142 -6.33 23.67 -40.00
C PRO A 142 -6.92 25.00 -40.49
N ALA A 143 -6.16 25.69 -41.34
CA ALA A 143 -6.65 26.86 -42.08
C ALA A 143 -7.85 26.45 -42.92
N VAL A 144 -8.99 27.04 -42.60
CA VAL A 144 -10.16 27.00 -43.45
C VAL A 144 -9.76 27.55 -44.81
N ARG A 145 -9.72 26.69 -45.86
CA ARG A 145 -9.62 27.10 -47.26
C ARG A 145 -10.91 27.82 -47.60
N GLY A 146 -10.82 29.14 -47.69
CA GLY A 146 -11.85 29.96 -48.30
C GLY A 146 -11.91 29.71 -49.78
N VAL A 147 -13.06 29.25 -50.24
CA VAL A 147 -13.42 29.30 -51.66
C VAL A 147 -14.01 30.68 -51.95
N HIS A 148 -13.31 31.45 -52.78
CA HIS A 148 -13.85 32.69 -53.36
C HIS A 148 -14.85 32.35 -54.42
N THR A 149 -16.08 32.86 -54.29
CA THR A 149 -16.92 33.27 -55.44
C THR A 149 -17.67 34.53 -55.02
N GLY A 150 -17.50 35.55 -55.84
CA GLY A 150 -18.09 36.86 -55.63
C GLY A 150 -19.49 36.98 -56.11
N ALA A 151 -20.15 38.04 -55.75
CA ALA A 151 -20.96 39.03 -56.45
C ALA A 151 -22.10 39.54 -55.55
N VAL A 152 -22.00 40.78 -55.18
CA VAL A 152 -22.83 41.94 -55.53
C VAL A 152 -24.23 41.99 -54.94
N ALA A 153 -24.44 43.06 -54.19
CA ALA A 153 -25.48 44.07 -54.13
C ALA A 153 -26.65 43.96 -53.14
N GLN A 154 -26.68 45.03 -52.35
CA GLN A 154 -27.87 45.86 -52.01
C GLN A 154 -29.00 45.21 -51.16
N GLY A 155 -29.35 45.71 -50.07
CA GLY A 155 -29.93 46.97 -49.65
C GLY A 155 -30.87 46.76 -48.51
N VAL A 156 -30.71 47.60 -47.52
CA VAL A 156 -31.67 48.60 -46.99
C VAL A 156 -32.81 48.08 -46.10
N HIS A 157 -32.83 48.70 -44.89
CA HIS A 157 -33.93 49.08 -43.98
C HIS A 157 -34.68 47.95 -43.27
N SER A 158 -35.06 48.05 -42.07
CA SER A 158 -35.38 49.06 -41.09
C SER A 158 -36.23 48.43 -39.99
N ALA A 159 -35.92 48.83 -38.78
CA ALA A 159 -36.76 49.25 -37.67
C ALA A 159 -37.84 48.38 -37.00
N ALA A 160 -37.76 48.54 -35.71
CA ALA A 160 -38.85 48.67 -34.73
C ALA A 160 -39.68 47.42 -34.43
N GLY A 161 -39.96 47.07 -33.25
CA GLY A 161 -40.28 47.74 -32.03
C GLY A 161 -41.02 46.85 -31.06
N VAL A 162 -40.83 47.12 -29.81
CA VAL A 162 -41.86 47.31 -28.78
C VAL A 162 -42.49 46.13 -28.05
N ARG A 163 -42.10 46.05 -26.74
CA ARG A 163 -42.94 45.95 -25.53
C ARG A 163 -43.88 44.75 -25.32
N GLY A 164 -43.79 44.24 -24.12
CA GLY A 164 -44.89 43.55 -23.47
C GLY A 164 -44.50 43.02 -22.07
N VAL A 165 -44.70 43.83 -21.12
CA VAL A 165 -44.80 43.67 -19.68
C VAL A 165 -46.06 42.91 -19.32
N HIS A 166 -46.01 41.98 -18.36
CA HIS A 166 -47.13 41.73 -17.42
C HIS A 166 -46.66 40.88 -16.23
N THR A 167 -46.70 41.47 -15.05
CA THR A 167 -46.89 40.93 -13.71
C THR A 167 -48.31 41.31 -13.23
N PRO A 168 -48.70 40.89 -11.99
CA PRO A 168 -49.18 39.64 -11.41
C PRO A 168 -50.69 39.72 -11.05
N PRO A 169 -51.31 38.95 -10.20
CA PRO A 169 -51.47 39.10 -8.71
C PRO A 169 -51.66 37.74 -8.00
N GLY A 170 -51.49 37.48 -6.67
CA GLY A 170 -51.82 38.28 -5.50
C GLY A 170 -52.72 37.45 -4.56
N GLY A 171 -52.45 37.48 -3.26
CA GLY A 171 -53.40 37.13 -2.22
C GLY A 171 -52.86 36.21 -1.12
N ARG A 172 -52.43 36.75 0.02
CA ARG A 172 -53.06 37.13 1.28
C ARG A 172 -53.18 36.04 2.34
N GLY A 173 -52.66 36.40 3.52
CA GLY A 173 -53.10 36.04 4.86
C GLY A 173 -51.95 35.43 5.70
N GLY A 174 -51.42 36.01 6.71
CA GLY A 174 -51.82 37.04 7.68
C GLY A 174 -51.75 36.49 9.08
N VAL A 175 -51.17 37.26 10.00
CA VAL A 175 -51.23 37.27 11.46
C VAL A 175 -50.04 36.59 12.18
N ALA A 176 -49.01 37.29 12.65
CA ALA A 176 -48.85 38.30 13.72
C ALA A 176 -48.69 37.71 15.13
N VAL A 177 -47.52 38.05 15.70
CA VAL A 177 -47.26 38.77 16.97
C VAL A 177 -47.09 37.88 18.23
N ASN A 178 -45.89 37.87 18.84
CA ASN A 178 -45.57 38.57 20.09
C ASN A 178 -44.17 38.21 20.62
N GLU A 179 -43.32 39.22 20.72
CA GLU A 179 -42.39 39.38 21.83
C GLU A 179 -43.16 39.96 23.04
N PRO A 180 -42.68 39.89 24.31
CA PRO A 180 -41.70 40.85 24.80
C PRO A 180 -40.72 40.43 25.93
N GLN A 181 -39.57 41.14 25.94
CA GLN A 181 -38.89 41.87 27.05
C GLN A 181 -38.48 41.14 28.34
N SER A 182 -37.13 41.07 28.54
CA SER A 182 -36.25 41.78 29.46
C SER A 182 -36.59 41.69 30.99
N VAL A 183 -35.53 41.52 31.82
CA VAL A 183 -35.11 42.43 32.89
C VAL A 183 -34.09 41.77 33.85
N ASN A 184 -32.93 42.46 34.02
CA ASN A 184 -32.09 42.69 35.20
C ASN A 184 -31.06 41.66 35.71
N ALA A 185 -29.81 42.09 35.63
CA ALA A 185 -28.76 41.97 36.66
C ALA A 185 -29.11 42.92 37.84
N PRO A 186 -28.45 42.92 38.99
CA PRO A 186 -27.00 42.93 39.23
C PRO A 186 -26.52 42.29 40.55
N GLY A 187 -25.19 42.26 40.79
CA GLY A 187 -24.63 42.16 42.13
C GLY A 187 -23.18 41.71 42.19
N ALA A 188 -22.30 42.68 42.19
CA ALA A 188 -20.90 42.55 42.53
C ALA A 188 -20.74 42.33 44.05
N VAL A 189 -19.55 41.77 44.48
CA VAL A 189 -18.63 42.38 45.41
C VAL A 189 -17.65 41.37 46.05
N ASN A 190 -16.34 41.73 45.91
CA ASN A 190 -15.21 41.57 46.84
C ASN A 190 -14.32 40.31 46.82
N SER A 191 -13.10 40.55 46.39
CA SER A 191 -11.83 40.05 46.98
C SER A 191 -11.61 40.69 48.39
N PRO A 192 -10.70 40.18 49.27
CA PRO A 192 -9.27 40.18 49.01
C PRO A 192 -8.38 39.15 49.76
N ALA A 193 -7.11 39.07 49.32
CA ALA A 193 -5.85 39.06 50.07
C ALA A 193 -5.24 37.77 50.58
N ASP A 194 -4.02 37.50 49.97
CA ASP A 194 -2.73 37.19 50.55
C ASP A 194 -2.61 36.17 51.68
N VAL A 195 -1.63 35.22 51.52
CA VAL A 195 -0.39 35.09 52.29
C VAL A 195 0.44 33.91 51.84
N HIS A 196 1.72 34.17 51.52
CA HIS A 196 2.97 33.42 51.58
C HIS A 196 3.04 31.97 52.10
N ALA A 197 3.79 31.06 51.43
CA ALA A 197 5.09 30.62 51.91
C ALA A 197 5.63 29.41 51.07
N SER A 198 6.89 29.50 50.61
CA SER A 198 7.76 28.41 50.15
C SER A 198 8.71 28.04 51.31
N PRO A 199 9.68 27.10 51.13
CA PRO A 199 9.68 25.67 50.93
C PRO A 199 10.31 24.91 52.16
N PRO A 200 10.70 23.68 52.11
CA PRO A 200 12.11 23.36 51.84
C PRO A 200 12.44 22.03 51.14
N ALA A 201 13.67 21.99 50.74
CA ALA A 201 14.48 21.03 50.06
C ALA A 201 14.79 19.70 50.79
N SER A 202 15.38 18.79 50.01
CA SER A 202 16.51 17.90 50.25
C SER A 202 16.24 16.40 50.08
N GLY A 203 17.05 15.80 49.22
CA GLY A 203 17.24 14.34 49.14
C GLY A 203 18.17 13.94 47.98
N VAL A 204 19.45 14.08 48.23
CA VAL A 204 20.62 13.66 47.44
C VAL A 204 20.72 12.14 47.44
N TYR A 205 21.05 11.52 46.35
CA TYR A 205 21.95 10.35 46.30
C TYR A 205 22.75 10.27 45.00
N SER A 206 23.98 9.94 45.17
CA SER A 206 25.20 10.10 44.44
C SER A 206 25.46 9.10 43.31
N THR A 207 26.26 9.54 42.39
CA THR A 207 27.04 8.77 41.39
C THR A 207 28.14 7.94 42.01
N PRO A 208 28.77 7.02 41.26
CA PRO A 208 30.19 7.22 41.05
C PRO A 208 30.71 7.13 39.63
N SER A 209 31.69 7.95 39.38
CA SER A 209 32.55 8.11 38.25
C SER A 209 33.53 6.94 38.09
N ALA A 210 34.01 6.70 36.87
CA ALA A 210 35.38 6.27 36.63
C ALA A 210 35.94 6.85 35.33
N SER A 211 37.06 7.45 35.51
CA SER A 211 37.97 8.24 34.71
C SER A 211 38.66 7.47 33.58
N GLY A 212 39.12 8.19 32.56
CA GLY A 212 40.09 7.72 31.59
C GLY A 212 40.51 8.83 30.60
N VAL A 213 41.45 9.66 31.02
CA VAL A 213 42.07 10.72 30.24
C VAL A 213 43.15 10.11 29.36
N HIS A 214 43.20 10.47 28.07
CA HIS A 214 44.47 10.57 27.33
C HIS A 214 44.45 11.77 26.38
N THR A 215 45.25 12.73 26.74
CA THR A 215 45.71 13.88 25.95
C THR A 215 46.89 13.47 25.05
N ALA A 216 46.97 13.98 23.85
CA ALA A 216 48.19 14.17 23.12
C ALA A 216 48.06 15.32 22.08
N PRO A 217 49.11 15.98 21.64
CA PRO A 217 49.22 17.44 21.54
C PRO A 217 49.10 18.00 20.13
N ALA A 218 48.86 19.31 20.05
CA ALA A 218 48.90 20.13 18.82
C ALA A 218 50.35 20.46 18.37
N PRO A 219 50.63 20.67 17.09
CA PRO A 219 51.81 21.37 16.62
C PRO A 219 51.49 22.81 16.21
N PRO A 220 52.54 23.67 16.09
CA PRO A 220 52.47 25.11 16.23
C PRO A 220 52.22 25.89 14.95
N GLY A 221 51.84 27.17 15.14
CA GLY A 221 51.39 28.10 14.14
C GLY A 221 52.54 28.65 13.21
N VAL A 222 52.09 29.29 12.14
CA VAL A 222 52.87 30.22 11.36
C VAL A 222 52.01 31.43 10.92
N HIS A 223 52.47 32.58 11.42
CA HIS A 223 52.48 33.94 10.90
C HIS A 223 51.43 34.46 9.89
N SER A 224 50.72 35.50 10.34
CA SER A 224 50.17 36.58 9.50
C SER A 224 51.26 37.57 9.08
N PRO A 225 51.13 38.23 7.96
CA PRO A 225 51.57 39.58 7.81
C PRO A 225 50.46 40.59 7.43
N PRO A 226 50.73 41.88 7.52
CA PRO A 226 49.72 42.89 7.80
C PRO A 226 49.31 43.69 6.57
N GLY A 227 48.05 44.17 6.69
CA GLY A 227 47.60 45.51 6.36
C GLY A 227 47.74 46.09 4.94
N VAL A 228 46.64 46.70 4.53
CA VAL A 228 46.54 48.15 4.16
C VAL A 228 45.81 48.41 2.83
N HIS A 229 44.99 49.41 2.95
CA HIS A 229 44.41 50.37 2.00
C HIS A 229 43.04 50.11 1.39
N SER A 230 42.12 50.86 1.98
CA SER A 230 40.92 51.42 1.38
C SER A 230 41.18 52.30 0.18
N THR A 231 40.42 52.20 -0.88
CA THR A 231 39.96 53.32 -1.73
C THR A 231 38.80 52.85 -2.66
N PRO A 232 38.08 53.80 -3.35
CA PRO A 232 36.63 53.89 -3.16
C PRO A 232 35.80 53.40 -4.38
N ALA A 233 34.49 53.46 -4.17
CA ALA A 233 33.39 53.13 -5.07
C ALA A 233 33.55 53.56 -6.52
N ALA A 234 33.28 52.63 -7.44
CA ALA A 234 32.81 52.97 -8.78
C ALA A 234 31.66 52.06 -9.15
N SER A 235 30.55 52.65 -9.33
CA SER A 235 29.29 52.07 -9.85
C SER A 235 29.53 51.56 -11.26
N GLY A 236 29.28 50.24 -11.46
CA GLY A 236 29.24 49.65 -12.78
C GLY A 236 28.40 48.41 -12.72
N VAL A 237 27.13 48.52 -13.06
CA VAL A 237 26.20 47.41 -13.27
C VAL A 237 26.67 46.70 -14.55
N HIS A 238 27.45 45.67 -14.39
CA HIS A 238 27.64 44.67 -15.45
C HIS A 238 26.69 43.53 -15.22
N ALA A 239 25.64 43.46 -16.06
CA ALA A 239 24.80 42.27 -16.22
C ALA A 239 25.72 41.11 -16.61
N ALA A 240 25.78 40.08 -15.79
CA ALA A 240 26.43 38.82 -16.13
C ALA A 240 25.72 38.21 -17.36
N PRO A 241 26.48 37.65 -18.31
CA PRO A 241 25.88 37.00 -19.45
C PRO A 241 25.03 35.77 -18.98
N PRO A 242 23.93 35.45 -19.66
CA PRO A 242 23.14 34.29 -19.33
C PRO A 242 24.02 33.03 -19.45
N VAL A 243 24.13 32.30 -18.35
CA VAL A 243 24.74 30.97 -18.38
C VAL A 243 23.88 30.10 -19.28
N ASN A 244 24.40 29.79 -20.44
CA ASN A 244 23.79 28.85 -21.37
C ASN A 244 23.89 27.45 -20.74
N VAL A 245 22.86 27.08 -19.94
CA VAL A 245 22.70 25.71 -19.50
C VAL A 245 22.36 24.91 -20.74
N ALA A 246 23.30 24.08 -21.20
CA ALA A 246 23.06 23.16 -22.29
C ALA A 246 21.77 22.36 -21.97
N PRO A 247 20.86 22.20 -22.94
CA PRO A 247 19.64 21.41 -22.70
C PRO A 247 20.07 20.01 -22.27
N ALA A 248 19.55 19.57 -21.12
CA ALA A 248 19.76 18.22 -20.63
C ALA A 248 19.42 17.22 -21.73
N ALA A 249 20.25 16.23 -21.93
CA ALA A 249 19.97 15.16 -22.88
C ALA A 249 18.57 14.57 -22.60
N PRO A 250 17.78 14.29 -23.63
CA PRO A 250 16.44 13.74 -23.42
C PRO A 250 16.55 12.45 -22.60
N ALA A 251 15.78 12.34 -21.53
CA ALA A 251 15.75 11.16 -20.68
C ALA A 251 15.41 9.91 -21.50
N ALA A 252 16.10 8.81 -21.22
CA ALA A 252 15.89 7.56 -21.94
C ALA A 252 14.48 7.00 -21.65
N PRO A 253 13.78 6.48 -22.66
CA PRO A 253 12.51 5.82 -22.43
C PRO A 253 12.74 4.59 -21.53
N ALA A 254 11.79 4.33 -20.62
CA ALA A 254 11.91 3.23 -19.67
C ALA A 254 11.76 1.84 -20.31
N VAL A 255 11.03 1.75 -21.42
CA VAL A 255 10.86 0.51 -22.19
C VAL A 255 11.51 0.67 -23.56
N THR A 256 12.48 -0.20 -23.84
CA THR A 256 13.11 -0.32 -25.15
C THR A 256 12.86 -1.71 -25.71
N THR A 257 12.87 -1.85 -27.03
CA THR A 257 12.68 -3.15 -27.68
C THR A 257 13.88 -4.07 -27.37
N PRO A 258 13.69 -5.22 -26.69
CA PRO A 258 14.76 -6.16 -26.43
C PRO A 258 15.31 -6.76 -27.74
N THR A 259 16.61 -7.02 -27.80
CA THR A 259 17.26 -7.65 -28.95
C THR A 259 17.05 -9.17 -28.97
N GLY A 260 17.24 -9.83 -30.12
CA GLY A 260 17.10 -11.29 -30.22
C GLY A 260 17.98 -12.08 -29.25
N PRO A 261 19.28 -11.75 -29.08
CA PRO A 261 20.12 -12.42 -28.08
C PRO A 261 19.62 -12.27 -26.64
N GLN A 262 19.06 -11.11 -26.26
CA GLN A 262 18.46 -10.90 -24.94
C GLN A 262 17.16 -11.69 -24.74
N LEU A 263 16.38 -11.89 -25.80
CA LEU A 263 15.11 -12.62 -25.73
C LEU A 263 15.29 -14.14 -25.73
N LEU A 264 16.39 -14.67 -26.27
CA LEU A 264 16.56 -16.11 -26.42
C LEU A 264 16.46 -16.88 -25.09
N PRO A 265 17.09 -16.45 -23.98
CA PRO A 265 16.92 -17.10 -22.68
C PRO A 265 15.50 -17.00 -22.13
N SER A 266 14.74 -16.00 -22.57
CA SER A 266 13.38 -15.74 -22.11
C SER A 266 12.32 -16.57 -22.85
N VAL A 267 12.60 -17.10 -24.04
CA VAL A 267 11.57 -17.73 -24.90
C VAL A 267 10.76 -18.82 -24.18
N PRO A 268 11.35 -19.73 -23.36
CA PRO A 268 10.56 -20.72 -22.63
C PRO A 268 9.57 -20.08 -21.66
N LEU A 269 10.00 -19.00 -20.94
CA LEU A 269 9.13 -18.21 -20.08
C LEU A 269 8.01 -17.53 -20.89
N LEU A 270 8.35 -16.91 -22.02
CA LEU A 270 7.40 -16.19 -22.87
C LEU A 270 6.29 -17.10 -23.42
N ARG A 271 6.59 -18.35 -23.73
CA ARG A 271 5.59 -19.36 -24.10
C ARG A 271 4.64 -19.66 -22.94
N GLY A 272 5.20 -19.90 -21.75
CA GLY A 272 4.39 -20.10 -20.54
C GLY A 272 3.53 -18.88 -20.18
N VAL A 273 4.07 -17.66 -20.36
CA VAL A 273 3.35 -16.41 -20.14
C VAL A 273 2.20 -16.26 -21.16
N ALA A 274 2.40 -16.66 -22.39
CA ALA A 274 1.34 -16.64 -23.41
C ALA A 274 0.23 -17.67 -23.12
N GLU A 275 0.59 -18.87 -22.63
CA GLU A 275 -0.37 -19.85 -22.14
C GLU A 275 -1.18 -19.27 -20.95
N LEU A 276 -0.49 -18.59 -20.03
CA LEU A 276 -1.12 -17.92 -18.89
C LEU A 276 -2.06 -16.79 -19.34
N ALA A 277 -1.67 -16.03 -20.38
CA ALA A 277 -2.53 -15.01 -20.96
C ALA A 277 -3.77 -15.59 -21.66
N ALA A 278 -3.68 -16.79 -22.21
CA ALA A 278 -4.83 -17.49 -22.77
C ALA A 278 -5.82 -17.95 -21.70
N GLU A 279 -5.32 -18.29 -20.48
CA GLU A 279 -6.18 -18.69 -19.36
C GLU A 279 -6.90 -17.50 -18.70
N MET A 280 -6.20 -16.37 -18.51
CA MET A 280 -6.72 -15.26 -17.67
C MET A 280 -6.69 -13.87 -18.32
N GLY A 281 -6.26 -13.78 -19.58
CA GLY A 281 -6.04 -12.49 -20.24
C GLY A 281 -4.67 -11.87 -19.94
N ALA A 282 -4.12 -11.13 -20.93
CA ALA A 282 -2.77 -10.58 -20.88
C ALA A 282 -2.55 -9.63 -19.66
N ARG A 283 -3.52 -8.75 -19.41
CA ARG A 283 -3.49 -7.82 -18.27
C ARG A 283 -3.43 -8.55 -16.93
N GLN A 284 -4.30 -9.52 -16.71
CA GLN A 284 -4.36 -10.26 -15.45
C GLN A 284 -3.13 -11.14 -15.24
N ALA A 285 -2.60 -11.74 -16.32
CA ALA A 285 -1.37 -12.49 -16.29
C ALA A 285 -0.18 -11.61 -15.84
N TYR A 286 -0.10 -10.39 -16.36
CA TYR A 286 0.96 -9.45 -15.96
C TYR A 286 0.82 -9.00 -14.51
N GLU A 287 -0.38 -8.60 -14.06
CA GLU A 287 -0.63 -8.22 -12.66
C GLU A 287 -0.33 -9.37 -11.70
N PHE A 288 -0.66 -10.62 -12.07
CA PHE A 288 -0.30 -11.80 -11.29
C PHE A 288 1.21 -11.96 -11.13
N LEU A 289 1.98 -11.85 -12.21
CA LEU A 289 3.43 -12.02 -12.18
C LEU A 289 4.12 -10.90 -11.40
N VAL A 290 3.72 -9.64 -11.64
CA VAL A 290 4.24 -8.48 -10.92
C VAL A 290 3.88 -8.55 -9.43
N GLY A 291 2.61 -8.82 -9.10
CA GLY A 291 2.18 -8.96 -7.71
C GLY A 291 2.98 -10.01 -6.96
N ARG A 292 3.16 -11.20 -7.57
CA ARG A 292 3.94 -12.29 -6.97
C ARG A 292 5.42 -11.95 -6.80
N HIS A 293 6.00 -11.18 -7.74
CA HIS A 293 7.38 -10.69 -7.63
C HIS A 293 7.54 -9.71 -6.46
N LEU A 294 6.61 -8.76 -6.31
CA LEU A 294 6.62 -7.80 -5.22
C LEU A 294 6.41 -8.47 -3.86
N ASP A 295 5.49 -9.43 -3.77
CA ASP A 295 5.22 -10.22 -2.55
C ASP A 295 6.44 -11.07 -2.14
N ALA A 296 7.22 -11.54 -3.11
CA ALA A 296 8.45 -12.30 -2.84
C ALA A 296 9.62 -11.40 -2.38
N ASN A 297 9.55 -10.09 -2.65
CA ASN A 297 10.62 -9.12 -2.37
C ASN A 297 10.11 -7.88 -1.60
N PRO A 298 9.42 -8.04 -0.45
CA PRO A 298 8.69 -6.96 0.22
C PRO A 298 9.58 -5.85 0.79
N ARG A 299 10.90 -6.07 0.89
CA ARG A 299 11.87 -5.09 1.41
C ARG A 299 12.68 -4.40 0.33
N GLN A 300 12.55 -4.81 -0.91
CA GLN A 300 13.36 -4.27 -2.01
C GLN A 300 12.85 -2.92 -2.46
N TYR A 301 11.54 -2.70 -2.39
CA TYR A 301 10.88 -1.49 -2.90
C TYR A 301 9.97 -0.87 -1.85
N THR A 302 10.01 0.47 -1.74
CA THR A 302 9.02 1.23 -0.98
C THR A 302 7.81 1.48 -1.87
N LEU A 303 6.76 0.68 -1.71
CA LEU A 303 5.57 0.76 -2.56
C LEU A 303 4.45 1.51 -1.85
N THR A 304 3.72 2.33 -2.60
CA THR A 304 2.49 2.95 -2.11
C THR A 304 1.37 1.92 -2.08
N PRO A 305 0.74 1.64 -0.92
CA PRO A 305 -0.41 0.74 -0.83
C PRO A 305 -1.60 1.25 -1.64
N ALA A 306 -2.52 0.36 -1.98
CA ALA A 306 -3.66 0.68 -2.84
C ALA A 306 -4.61 1.72 -2.23
N GLU A 307 -4.89 1.63 -0.93
CA GLU A 307 -5.84 2.52 -0.26
C GLU A 307 -5.33 3.96 -0.14
N PRO A 308 -4.09 4.25 0.35
CA PRO A 308 -3.54 5.60 0.26
C PRO A 308 -3.47 6.13 -1.17
N ALA A 309 -3.08 5.29 -2.14
CA ALA A 309 -3.05 5.71 -3.55
C ALA A 309 -4.43 6.14 -4.05
N ARG A 310 -5.48 5.38 -3.72
CA ARG A 310 -6.87 5.69 -4.05
C ARG A 310 -7.31 7.01 -3.42
N LEU A 311 -7.05 7.21 -2.13
CA LEU A 311 -7.37 8.44 -1.43
C LEU A 311 -6.66 9.66 -2.06
N MET A 312 -5.37 9.53 -2.40
CA MET A 312 -4.62 10.59 -3.09
C MET A 312 -5.24 10.92 -4.47
N GLY A 313 -5.66 9.91 -5.22
CA GLY A 313 -6.34 10.11 -6.49
C GLY A 313 -7.70 10.81 -6.35
N GLU A 314 -8.48 10.46 -5.33
CA GLU A 314 -9.78 11.09 -5.04
C GLU A 314 -9.62 12.55 -4.58
N LEU A 315 -8.58 12.87 -3.79
CA LEU A 315 -8.24 14.24 -3.39
C LEU A 315 -7.78 15.10 -4.57
N ALA A 316 -7.03 14.52 -5.49
CA ALA A 316 -6.57 15.22 -6.69
C ALA A 316 -7.69 15.49 -7.69
N GLY A 317 -8.72 14.64 -7.68
CA GLY A 317 -9.84 14.71 -8.61
C GLY A 317 -9.52 14.17 -10.02
N PRO A 318 -10.51 14.23 -10.94
CA PRO A 318 -10.35 13.70 -12.29
C PRO A 318 -9.39 14.53 -13.13
N ALA A 319 -8.51 13.87 -13.89
CA ALA A 319 -7.48 14.53 -14.69
C ALA A 319 -7.19 13.81 -16.01
N ARG A 320 -6.81 14.58 -17.06
CA ARG A 320 -6.34 14.06 -18.33
C ARG A 320 -4.83 13.88 -18.35
N THR A 321 -4.08 14.88 -17.88
CA THR A 321 -2.62 14.86 -17.84
C THR A 321 -2.15 14.66 -16.39
N VAL A 322 -1.56 13.51 -16.11
CA VAL A 322 -1.12 13.12 -14.77
C VAL A 322 0.37 12.82 -14.76
N LEU A 323 1.08 13.33 -13.76
CA LEU A 323 2.50 13.07 -13.53
C LEU A 323 2.70 12.40 -12.17
N ASP A 324 3.53 11.35 -12.14
CA ASP A 324 4.14 10.82 -10.91
C ASP A 324 5.67 10.83 -11.09
N PRO A 325 6.36 11.77 -10.43
CA PRO A 325 7.81 11.95 -10.59
C PRO A 325 8.66 10.95 -9.78
N ALA A 326 8.04 10.05 -9.01
CA ALA A 326 8.67 8.92 -8.31
C ALA A 326 7.76 7.68 -8.44
N CYS A 327 7.54 7.23 -9.67
CA CYS A 327 6.37 6.46 -10.04
C CYS A 327 6.35 5.01 -9.52
N GLY A 328 7.48 4.47 -9.06
CA GLY A 328 7.57 3.12 -8.54
C GLY A 328 6.95 2.10 -9.50
N THR A 329 5.89 1.41 -9.07
CA THR A 329 5.14 0.45 -9.89
C THR A 329 3.83 1.00 -10.47
N GLY A 330 3.65 2.33 -10.48
CA GLY A 330 2.52 3.02 -11.09
C GLY A 330 1.23 3.02 -10.28
N ALA A 331 1.28 2.76 -8.98
CA ALA A 331 0.09 2.72 -8.13
C ALA A 331 -0.68 4.04 -8.14
N LEU A 332 0.01 5.17 -8.04
CA LEU A 332 -0.60 6.50 -8.01
C LEU A 332 -1.18 6.89 -9.38
N LEU A 333 -0.47 6.64 -10.48
CA LEU A 333 -0.98 6.94 -11.82
C LEU A 333 -2.26 6.19 -12.16
N ARG A 334 -2.45 4.99 -11.59
CA ARG A 334 -3.66 4.17 -11.75
C ARG A 334 -4.83 4.65 -10.91
N ALA A 335 -4.57 5.37 -9.84
CA ALA A 335 -5.58 5.77 -8.86
C ALA A 335 -6.36 7.03 -9.25
N VAL A 336 -5.84 7.86 -10.16
CA VAL A 336 -6.49 9.12 -10.58
C VAL A 336 -7.74 8.83 -11.41
N PRO A 337 -8.92 9.38 -11.03
CA PRO A 337 -10.15 9.21 -11.79
C PRO A 337 -10.06 9.81 -13.21
N VAL A 338 -10.78 9.22 -14.14
CA VAL A 338 -10.90 9.73 -15.54
C VAL A 338 -12.04 10.73 -15.61
N PRO A 339 -11.86 11.90 -16.26
CA PRO A 339 -12.94 12.87 -16.43
C PRO A 339 -14.11 12.30 -17.26
N GLY A 340 -15.35 12.46 -16.76
CA GLY A 340 -16.56 12.12 -17.51
C GLY A 340 -16.94 10.64 -17.60
N ALA A 341 -16.19 9.76 -16.95
CA ALA A 341 -16.50 8.32 -16.94
C ALA A 341 -17.72 8.01 -16.08
N ARG A 342 -18.89 7.84 -16.72
CA ARG A 342 -19.92 6.92 -16.23
C ARG A 342 -19.45 5.50 -16.51
N GLU A 343 -19.73 4.54 -15.63
CA GLU A 343 -19.12 3.20 -15.53
C GLU A 343 -19.11 2.33 -16.82
N VAL A 344 -19.68 2.76 -17.93
CA VAL A 344 -19.93 1.93 -19.13
C VAL A 344 -19.05 2.29 -20.33
N GLU A 345 -18.49 3.51 -20.43
CA GLU A 345 -17.68 3.91 -21.59
C GLU A 345 -16.42 4.68 -21.13
N ARG A 346 -15.36 3.95 -20.84
CA ARG A 346 -14.04 4.55 -20.58
C ARG A 346 -13.31 4.72 -21.90
N ASP A 347 -13.47 5.85 -22.56
CA ASP A 347 -12.55 6.24 -23.61
C ASP A 347 -11.33 6.95 -23.01
N ASP A 348 -10.31 6.16 -22.67
CA ASP A 348 -9.04 6.63 -22.11
C ASP A 348 -8.08 7.20 -23.18
N SER A 349 -8.49 7.28 -24.44
CA SER A 349 -7.59 7.61 -25.56
C SER A 349 -7.03 9.03 -25.52
N GLU A 350 -7.66 9.96 -24.78
CA GLU A 350 -7.19 11.34 -24.60
C GLU A 350 -6.38 11.55 -23.32
N ARG A 351 -6.12 10.50 -22.54
CA ARG A 351 -5.39 10.61 -21.28
C ARG A 351 -3.89 10.44 -21.49
N GLU A 352 -3.11 11.30 -20.86
CA GLU A 352 -1.66 11.25 -20.86
C GLU A 352 -1.13 10.99 -19.45
N LEU A 353 -0.37 9.91 -19.28
CA LEU A 353 0.23 9.47 -18.01
C LEU A 353 1.74 9.57 -18.10
N TYR A 354 2.34 10.38 -17.23
CA TYR A 354 3.77 10.61 -17.16
C TYR A 354 4.33 10.01 -15.88
N GLY A 355 5.41 9.24 -15.99
CA GLY A 355 6.11 8.67 -14.84
C GLY A 355 7.61 8.84 -14.97
N GLN A 356 8.30 9.04 -13.85
CA GLN A 356 9.75 8.97 -13.79
C GLN A 356 10.17 8.20 -12.54
N ASP A 357 11.20 7.37 -12.66
CA ASP A 357 11.80 6.65 -11.52
C ASP A 357 13.30 6.48 -11.74
N SER A 358 14.07 6.50 -10.66
CA SER A 358 15.51 6.28 -10.70
C SER A 358 15.88 4.82 -10.99
N ALA A 359 14.99 3.88 -10.64
CA ALA A 359 15.13 2.45 -10.90
C ALA A 359 14.57 2.10 -12.28
N PRO A 360 15.41 1.66 -13.25
CA PRO A 360 14.97 1.35 -14.61
C PRO A 360 13.87 0.30 -14.67
N GLU A 361 13.96 -0.72 -13.82
CA GLU A 361 12.98 -1.79 -13.74
C GLU A 361 11.61 -1.29 -13.28
N LEU A 362 11.54 -0.38 -12.30
CA LEU A 362 10.27 0.16 -11.81
C LEU A 362 9.60 1.04 -12.87
N ALA A 363 10.37 1.90 -13.54
CA ALA A 363 9.88 2.73 -14.63
C ALA A 363 9.32 1.88 -15.78
N ALA A 364 10.01 0.78 -16.14
CA ALA A 364 9.56 -0.15 -17.18
C ALA A 364 8.30 -0.94 -16.76
N LEU A 365 8.26 -1.45 -15.53
CA LEU A 365 7.07 -2.12 -14.99
C LEU A 365 5.85 -1.19 -14.98
N THR A 366 6.03 0.06 -14.58
CA THR A 366 4.98 1.08 -14.61
C THR A 366 4.48 1.31 -16.02
N ALA A 367 5.36 1.49 -17.00
CA ALA A 367 4.98 1.66 -18.40
C ALA A 367 4.10 0.51 -18.91
N LEU A 368 4.57 -0.72 -18.73
CA LEU A 368 3.90 -1.91 -19.22
C LEU A 368 2.54 -2.16 -18.51
N ARG A 369 2.49 -1.94 -17.19
CA ARG A 369 1.23 -2.06 -16.44
C ARG A 369 0.18 -1.07 -16.91
N LEU A 370 0.56 0.18 -17.14
CA LEU A 370 -0.36 1.22 -17.62
C LEU A 370 -0.80 0.96 -19.04
N ALA A 371 0.10 0.54 -19.93
CA ALA A 371 -0.22 0.23 -21.31
C ALA A 371 -1.17 -0.96 -21.48
N LEU A 372 -1.06 -1.97 -20.60
CA LEU A 372 -1.96 -3.12 -20.56
C LEU A 372 -3.34 -2.81 -19.95
N GLN A 373 -3.52 -1.66 -19.28
CA GLN A 373 -4.80 -1.31 -18.64
C GLN A 373 -5.77 -0.57 -19.53
N GLY A 374 -5.27 0.17 -20.53
CA GLY A 374 -6.11 1.03 -21.35
C GLY A 374 -5.39 1.57 -22.57
N ARG A 375 -6.00 2.56 -23.20
CA ARG A 375 -5.49 3.23 -24.40
C ARG A 375 -4.81 4.57 -24.11
N SER A 376 -4.62 4.91 -22.82
CA SER A 376 -3.93 6.13 -22.41
C SER A 376 -2.53 6.21 -23.04
N VAL A 377 -2.09 7.41 -23.36
CA VAL A 377 -0.71 7.64 -23.77
C VAL A 377 0.18 7.57 -22.52
N VAL A 378 1.11 6.62 -22.51
CA VAL A 378 2.00 6.38 -21.38
C VAL A 378 3.42 6.83 -21.73
N ARG A 379 3.99 7.68 -20.90
CA ARG A 379 5.36 8.16 -21.04
C ARG A 379 6.10 7.95 -19.74
N THR A 380 7.06 7.04 -19.72
CA THR A 380 7.90 6.80 -18.56
C THR A 380 9.37 7.02 -18.90
N ALA A 381 10.12 7.55 -17.94
CA ALA A 381 11.53 7.86 -18.09
C ALA A 381 12.33 7.30 -16.92
N VAL A 382 13.59 6.98 -17.17
CA VAL A 382 14.56 6.55 -16.16
C VAL A 382 15.44 7.71 -15.76
N GLY A 383 15.60 7.96 -14.47
CA GLY A 383 16.53 8.96 -13.95
C GLY A 383 16.11 9.54 -12.61
N ASP A 384 17.09 10.17 -11.95
CA ASP A 384 16.88 10.98 -10.74
C ASP A 384 16.09 12.24 -11.10
N THR A 385 14.86 12.32 -10.65
CA THR A 385 13.91 13.39 -11.01
C THR A 385 14.37 14.77 -10.56
N LEU A 386 14.98 14.91 -9.39
CA LEU A 386 15.42 16.20 -8.90
C LEU A 386 16.62 16.71 -9.71
N ARG A 387 17.58 15.86 -10.06
CA ARG A 387 18.77 16.20 -10.81
C ARG A 387 18.56 16.20 -12.32
N GLY A 388 17.68 15.37 -12.83
CA GLY A 388 17.45 15.14 -14.26
C GLY A 388 15.99 14.96 -14.59
N ASP A 389 15.21 16.03 -14.45
CA ASP A 389 13.78 16.05 -14.79
C ASP A 389 13.54 15.70 -16.26
N ALA A 390 12.83 14.60 -16.49
CA ALA A 390 12.51 14.13 -17.83
C ALA A 390 11.47 15.00 -18.55
N TYR A 391 10.68 15.77 -17.81
CA TYR A 391 9.53 16.51 -18.33
C TYR A 391 9.53 18.00 -17.94
N PRO A 392 10.61 18.77 -18.21
CA PRO A 392 10.75 20.14 -17.72
C PRO A 392 9.69 21.09 -18.28
N GLY A 393 9.15 20.82 -19.47
CA GLY A 393 8.10 21.60 -20.10
C GLY A 393 6.67 21.17 -19.77
N LEU A 394 6.48 20.09 -19.00
CA LEU A 394 5.14 19.57 -18.68
C LEU A 394 4.36 20.55 -17.79
N ARG A 395 3.06 20.63 -18.07
CA ARG A 395 2.07 21.34 -17.26
C ARG A 395 0.89 20.39 -17.04
N ALA A 396 1.03 19.53 -16.03
CA ALA A 396 0.04 18.51 -15.70
C ALA A 396 -1.20 19.11 -15.02
N ASP A 397 -2.33 18.45 -15.20
CA ASP A 397 -3.53 18.74 -14.40
C ASP A 397 -3.32 18.32 -12.95
N VAL A 398 -2.72 17.13 -12.79
CA VAL A 398 -2.48 16.50 -11.49
C VAL A 398 -1.05 15.97 -11.41
N VAL A 399 -0.43 16.19 -10.25
CA VAL A 399 0.82 15.54 -9.84
C VAL A 399 0.56 14.72 -8.58
N LEU A 400 0.82 13.42 -8.62
CA LEU A 400 0.83 12.56 -7.42
C LEU A 400 2.25 12.12 -7.14
N CYS A 401 2.65 12.06 -5.87
CA CYS A 401 4.01 11.62 -5.56
C CYS A 401 4.09 11.02 -4.16
N HIS A 402 4.75 9.88 -4.08
CA HIS A 402 5.28 9.32 -2.83
C HIS A 402 6.81 9.38 -2.93
N PRO A 403 7.41 10.52 -2.58
CA PRO A 403 8.83 10.73 -2.77
C PRO A 403 9.65 9.92 -1.74
N PRO A 404 10.92 9.64 -2.03
CA PRO A 404 11.82 9.11 -1.01
C PRO A 404 12.02 10.14 0.11
N PHE A 405 12.09 9.65 1.38
CA PHE A 405 12.20 10.50 2.56
C PHE A 405 13.63 10.62 3.06
N ASN A 406 13.95 11.80 3.65
CA ASN A 406 15.22 12.08 4.31
C ASN A 406 16.46 11.88 3.42
N GLU A 407 16.36 12.12 2.13
CA GLU A 407 17.50 12.04 1.22
C GLU A 407 18.47 13.20 1.46
N ARG A 408 19.69 12.87 1.83
CA ARG A 408 20.75 13.89 2.05
C ARG A 408 21.47 14.28 0.77
N ASN A 409 21.46 13.39 -0.22
CA ASN A 409 22.21 13.54 -1.47
C ASN A 409 21.30 13.84 -2.67
N TRP A 410 20.20 14.57 -2.45
CA TRP A 410 19.20 14.91 -3.48
C TRP A 410 19.69 15.94 -4.52
N GLY A 411 20.97 16.32 -4.52
CA GLY A 411 21.51 17.31 -5.44
C GLY A 411 21.51 18.75 -4.89
N HIS A 412 21.47 18.93 -3.56
CA HIS A 412 21.38 20.23 -2.90
C HIS A 412 22.38 21.26 -3.48
N ASP A 413 23.66 20.94 -3.56
CA ASP A 413 24.69 21.90 -3.98
C ASP A 413 24.65 22.14 -5.50
N GLU A 414 24.29 21.13 -6.28
CA GLU A 414 24.19 21.17 -7.73
C GLU A 414 22.98 22.00 -8.20
N LEU A 415 21.90 21.95 -7.42
CA LEU A 415 20.61 22.57 -7.74
C LEU A 415 20.38 23.93 -7.04
N ALA A 416 21.41 24.53 -6.46
CA ALA A 416 21.27 25.78 -5.68
C ALA A 416 20.60 26.92 -6.46
N TYR A 417 20.75 26.97 -7.76
CA TYR A 417 20.19 28.01 -8.64
C TYR A 417 19.07 27.52 -9.56
N ASP A 418 18.45 26.38 -9.21
CA ASP A 418 17.37 25.82 -10.03
C ASP A 418 16.11 26.70 -9.97
N ALA A 419 15.52 26.95 -11.13
CA ALA A 419 14.34 27.81 -11.27
C ALA A 419 13.07 27.25 -10.57
N ARG A 420 13.08 25.99 -10.16
CA ARG A 420 11.96 25.36 -9.42
C ARG A 420 11.81 25.91 -8.00
N TRP A 421 12.85 26.53 -7.42
CA TRP A 421 12.83 27.03 -6.03
C TRP A 421 12.09 28.37 -5.88
N GLU A 422 10.87 28.44 -6.40
CA GLU A 422 10.02 29.65 -6.34
C GLU A 422 9.63 30.05 -4.92
N TYR A 423 9.59 29.10 -3.97
CA TYR A 423 9.23 29.30 -2.56
C TYR A 423 10.45 29.32 -1.64
N GLY A 424 11.63 29.37 -2.20
CA GLY A 424 12.90 29.39 -1.50
C GLY A 424 13.69 28.08 -1.64
N PHE A 425 15.01 28.19 -1.53
CA PHE A 425 15.91 27.05 -1.68
C PHE A 425 15.81 26.11 -0.47
N PRO A 426 15.47 24.82 -0.65
CA PRO A 426 15.37 23.87 0.43
C PRO A 426 16.69 23.60 1.12
N ALA A 427 16.73 23.47 2.43
CA ALA A 427 17.92 23.06 3.16
C ALA A 427 18.30 21.61 2.80
N ARG A 428 19.59 21.23 3.01
CA ARG A 428 20.09 19.89 2.67
C ARG A 428 19.29 18.73 3.28
N ASN A 429 18.72 18.93 4.47
CA ASN A 429 17.88 17.97 5.18
C ASN A 429 16.38 18.12 4.90
N GLU A 430 15.99 18.87 3.86
CA GLU A 430 14.62 19.13 3.47
C GLU A 430 14.35 18.68 2.02
N SER A 431 14.78 17.46 1.69
CA SER A 431 14.52 16.85 0.37
C SER A 431 13.03 16.83 0.02
N GLU A 432 12.18 16.64 1.01
CA GLU A 432 10.74 16.61 0.85
C GLU A 432 10.19 17.95 0.32
N LEU A 433 10.74 19.08 0.76
CA LEU A 433 10.34 20.40 0.25
C LEU A 433 10.91 20.68 -1.15
N ALA A 434 11.98 20.01 -1.56
CA ALA A 434 12.41 20.02 -2.96
C ALA A 434 11.40 19.29 -3.86
N TRP A 435 10.89 18.14 -3.42
CA TRP A 435 9.84 17.40 -4.11
C TRP A 435 8.52 18.19 -4.20
N VAL A 436 8.14 18.90 -3.14
CA VAL A 436 6.96 19.81 -3.15
C VAL A 436 7.10 20.87 -4.24
N GLN A 437 8.24 21.54 -4.32
CA GLN A 437 8.47 22.60 -5.32
C GLN A 437 8.61 22.01 -6.73
N HIS A 438 9.21 20.85 -6.89
CA HIS A 438 9.23 20.13 -8.16
C HIS A 438 7.79 19.83 -8.65
N ALA A 439 6.94 19.29 -7.79
CA ALA A 439 5.53 19.02 -8.13
C ALA A 439 4.81 20.29 -8.57
N LEU A 440 4.91 21.37 -7.81
CA LEU A 440 4.30 22.66 -8.16
C LEU A 440 4.82 23.21 -9.49
N ALA A 441 6.12 23.04 -9.78
CA ALA A 441 6.71 23.50 -11.03
C ALA A 441 6.21 22.72 -12.27
N ARG A 442 5.70 21.52 -12.10
CA ARG A 442 5.16 20.66 -13.18
C ARG A 442 3.64 20.76 -13.34
N LEU A 443 2.94 21.51 -12.48
CA LEU A 443 1.52 21.77 -12.61
C LEU A 443 1.23 22.92 -13.59
N ARG A 444 0.10 22.86 -14.26
CA ARG A 444 -0.54 24.03 -14.86
C ARG A 444 -1.13 24.94 -13.79
N ASP A 445 -1.44 26.18 -14.13
CA ASP A 445 -2.15 27.09 -13.21
C ASP A 445 -3.49 26.46 -12.82
N GLY A 446 -3.80 26.47 -11.52
CA GLY A 446 -4.96 25.80 -10.93
C GLY A 446 -4.87 24.27 -10.84
N GLY A 447 -3.79 23.64 -11.32
CA GLY A 447 -3.53 22.19 -11.18
C GLY A 447 -3.27 21.79 -9.74
N THR A 448 -3.55 20.53 -9.40
CA THR A 448 -3.49 19.99 -8.04
C THR A 448 -2.34 18.99 -7.89
N ALA A 449 -1.56 19.08 -6.80
CA ALA A 449 -0.64 18.02 -6.42
C ALA A 449 -1.03 17.40 -5.06
N VAL A 450 -0.87 16.09 -4.92
CA VAL A 450 -1.01 15.40 -3.64
C VAL A 450 0.26 14.58 -3.39
N LEU A 451 0.95 14.91 -2.30
CA LEU A 451 2.19 14.26 -1.91
C LEU A 451 2.02 13.52 -0.59
N LEU A 452 2.54 12.31 -0.51
CA LEU A 452 2.67 11.57 0.75
C LEU A 452 3.99 11.99 1.40
N MET A 453 3.93 12.54 2.62
CA MET A 453 5.03 13.23 3.28
C MET A 453 5.27 12.69 4.69
N PRO A 454 6.50 12.68 5.20
CA PRO A 454 6.75 12.40 6.61
C PRO A 454 6.30 13.59 7.48
N PRO A 455 5.84 13.36 8.73
CA PRO A 455 5.35 14.42 9.61
C PRO A 455 6.40 15.51 9.88
N ALA A 456 7.68 15.15 9.86
CA ALA A 456 8.78 16.08 10.04
C ALA A 456 8.82 17.22 9.00
N ALA A 457 8.32 17.02 7.78
CA ALA A 457 8.24 18.07 6.76
C ALA A 457 7.30 19.22 7.19
N ALA A 458 6.29 18.91 8.01
CA ALA A 458 5.35 19.90 8.54
C ALA A 458 5.93 20.80 9.65
N SER A 459 6.96 20.32 10.40
CA SER A 459 7.38 20.98 11.63
C SER A 459 8.86 21.37 11.71
N ARG A 460 9.76 20.80 10.87
CA ARG A 460 11.19 21.14 10.93
C ARG A 460 11.44 22.63 10.76
N ARG A 461 12.27 23.23 11.64
CA ARG A 461 12.62 24.65 11.60
C ARG A 461 13.33 25.08 10.32
N SER A 462 14.13 24.22 9.72
CA SER A 462 14.83 24.47 8.45
C SER A 462 13.88 24.77 7.29
N GLY A 463 12.68 24.15 7.27
CA GLY A 463 11.67 24.31 6.23
C GLY A 463 10.69 25.46 6.43
N ARG A 464 10.71 26.17 7.58
CA ARG A 464 9.67 27.15 7.95
C ARG A 464 9.44 28.26 6.93
N ARG A 465 10.52 28.74 6.28
CA ARG A 465 10.41 29.82 5.28
C ARG A 465 9.64 29.36 4.04
N ILE A 466 9.92 28.15 3.58
CA ILE A 466 9.23 27.56 2.42
C ILE A 466 7.77 27.33 2.77
N ARG A 467 7.48 26.76 3.96
CA ARG A 467 6.09 26.57 4.42
C ARG A 467 5.33 27.89 4.50
N ALA A 468 5.96 28.93 5.08
CA ALA A 468 5.36 30.26 5.13
C ALA A 468 5.06 30.82 3.72
N ASP A 469 5.94 30.63 2.76
CA ASP A 469 5.72 31.11 1.39
C ASP A 469 4.68 30.29 0.64
N LEU A 470 4.58 28.97 0.87
CA LEU A 470 3.50 28.12 0.36
C LEU A 470 2.13 28.60 0.88
N LEU A 471 2.05 28.95 2.16
CA LEU A 471 0.84 29.52 2.78
C LEU A 471 0.49 30.90 2.20
N ARG A 472 1.44 31.86 2.21
CA ARG A 472 1.21 33.23 1.73
C ARG A 472 0.76 33.29 0.29
N ARG A 473 1.27 32.39 -0.55
CA ARG A 473 0.92 32.34 -1.97
C ARG A 473 -0.29 31.44 -2.25
N GLY A 474 -0.89 30.83 -1.23
CA GLY A 474 -2.06 29.95 -1.37
C GLY A 474 -1.78 28.64 -2.09
N ALA A 475 -0.51 28.21 -2.11
CA ALA A 475 -0.13 26.96 -2.77
C ALA A 475 -0.47 25.72 -1.92
N LEU A 476 -0.48 25.81 -0.60
CA LEU A 476 -0.90 24.73 0.30
C LEU A 476 -2.39 24.83 0.58
N ARG A 477 -3.11 23.75 0.33
CA ARG A 477 -4.57 23.66 0.50
C ARG A 477 -4.98 22.83 1.72
N ALA A 478 -4.32 21.70 1.93
CA ALA A 478 -4.62 20.86 3.08
C ALA A 478 -3.39 20.07 3.53
N VAL A 479 -3.35 19.75 4.83
CA VAL A 479 -2.47 18.75 5.42
C VAL A 479 -3.33 17.76 6.17
N ILE A 480 -3.21 16.47 5.81
CA ILE A 480 -4.03 15.38 6.31
C ILE A 480 -3.09 14.36 6.96
N ALA A 481 -3.16 14.18 8.27
CA ALA A 481 -2.44 13.15 8.98
C ALA A 481 -3.17 11.81 8.83
N LEU A 482 -2.45 10.79 8.33
CA LEU A 482 -2.92 9.43 8.20
C LEU A 482 -2.59 8.64 9.47
N PRO A 483 -3.36 7.59 9.80
CA PRO A 483 -3.06 6.75 10.94
C PRO A 483 -1.74 6.00 10.76
N VAL A 484 -1.09 5.65 11.87
CA VAL A 484 0.08 4.76 11.88
C VAL A 484 -0.26 3.44 11.19
N GLY A 485 0.60 2.97 10.31
CA GLY A 485 0.34 1.76 9.52
C GLY A 485 -0.25 2.01 8.13
N ALA A 486 -0.54 3.26 7.76
CA ALA A 486 -1.17 3.60 6.48
C ALA A 486 -0.28 3.30 5.27
N ALA A 487 1.00 3.63 5.34
CA ALA A 487 1.98 3.41 4.27
C ALA A 487 3.40 3.28 4.84
N PRO A 488 4.37 2.76 4.08
CA PRO A 488 5.76 2.69 4.52
C PRO A 488 6.38 4.09 4.71
N PRO A 489 7.15 4.30 5.79
CA PRO A 489 7.42 3.40 6.91
C PRO A 489 6.22 3.29 7.86
N TYR A 490 5.74 2.08 8.10
CA TYR A 490 4.47 1.82 8.82
C TYR A 490 4.45 2.20 10.30
N ASN A 491 5.56 2.66 10.86
CA ASN A 491 5.70 3.00 12.28
C ASN A 491 5.51 4.50 12.59
N ILE A 492 5.21 5.31 11.59
CA ILE A 492 4.96 6.75 11.75
C ILE A 492 3.68 7.17 11.04
N PRO A 493 2.94 8.18 11.56
CA PRO A 493 1.76 8.74 10.88
C PRO A 493 2.24 9.63 9.73
N LEU A 494 2.03 9.20 8.49
CA LEU A 494 2.38 10.02 7.32
C LEU A 494 1.31 11.08 7.06
N HIS A 495 1.70 12.16 6.38
CA HIS A 495 0.79 13.24 6.00
C HIS A 495 0.55 13.24 4.48
N LEU A 496 -0.68 13.52 4.05
CA LEU A 496 -0.98 13.92 2.68
C LEU A 496 -0.98 15.44 2.61
N TRP A 497 -0.13 16.00 1.75
CA TRP A 497 -0.11 17.41 1.44
C TRP A 497 -0.86 17.64 0.13
N VAL A 498 -1.97 18.38 0.20
CA VAL A 498 -2.72 18.80 -0.98
C VAL A 498 -2.28 20.21 -1.35
N LEU A 499 -1.71 20.34 -2.54
CA LEU A 499 -1.16 21.58 -3.06
C LEU A 499 -1.89 21.97 -4.35
N ARG A 500 -1.95 23.26 -4.61
CA ARG A 500 -2.47 23.81 -5.87
C ARG A 500 -1.51 24.85 -6.40
N ARG A 501 -1.22 24.80 -7.70
CA ARG A 501 -0.48 25.88 -8.32
C ARG A 501 -1.39 27.12 -8.35
N PRO A 502 -0.98 28.26 -7.70
CA PRO A 502 -1.82 29.45 -7.65
C PRO A 502 -2.12 29.97 -9.06
N ASP A 503 -3.37 30.32 -9.29
CA ASP A 503 -3.79 31.16 -10.41
C ASP A 503 -3.90 32.62 -9.96
N LYS A 504 -3.99 33.55 -10.93
CA LYS A 504 -4.01 34.99 -10.65
C LYS A 504 -5.24 35.46 -9.86
N ALA A 505 -6.21 34.59 -9.61
CA ALA A 505 -7.54 34.95 -9.10
C ALA A 505 -7.81 34.59 -7.64
N SER A 506 -7.00 33.76 -6.96
CA SER A 506 -7.41 33.19 -5.67
C SER A 506 -6.33 33.23 -4.62
N ALA A 507 -6.33 34.26 -3.79
CA ALA A 507 -5.77 34.18 -2.45
C ALA A 507 -6.74 33.35 -1.59
N GLN A 508 -6.38 32.10 -1.26
CA GLN A 508 -7.18 31.30 -0.34
C GLN A 508 -6.77 31.63 1.11
N PRO A 509 -7.71 32.14 1.93
CA PRO A 509 -7.39 32.59 3.26
C PRO A 509 -7.24 31.49 4.31
N GLU A 510 -7.60 30.25 3.97
CA GLU A 510 -7.64 29.12 4.90
C GLU A 510 -6.96 27.88 4.35
N VAL A 511 -6.47 27.03 5.25
CA VAL A 511 -5.90 25.70 4.99
C VAL A 511 -6.67 24.68 5.80
N LEU A 512 -7.05 23.57 5.17
CA LEU A 512 -7.71 22.46 5.85
C LEU A 512 -6.68 21.56 6.54
N LEU A 513 -6.86 21.34 7.83
CA LEU A 513 -6.08 20.40 8.63
C LEU A 513 -6.98 19.24 9.04
N VAL A 514 -6.55 18.00 8.80
CA VAL A 514 -7.30 16.79 9.13
C VAL A 514 -6.40 15.81 9.86
N ASP A 515 -6.88 15.20 10.94
CA ASP A 515 -6.22 14.13 11.67
C ASP A 515 -7.12 12.90 11.71
N THR A 516 -6.68 11.80 11.12
CA THR A 516 -7.44 10.55 11.08
C THR A 516 -6.91 9.50 12.05
N GLY A 517 -5.95 9.84 12.91
CA GLY A 517 -5.38 8.92 13.90
C GLY A 517 -6.44 8.35 14.83
N THR A 518 -7.30 9.19 15.36
CA THR A 518 -8.40 8.79 16.26
C THR A 518 -9.53 8.04 15.53
N VAL A 519 -9.81 8.38 14.27
CA VAL A 519 -10.86 7.72 13.47
C VAL A 519 -10.58 6.23 13.31
N ALA A 520 -9.32 5.88 13.04
CA ALA A 520 -8.89 4.49 12.90
C ALA A 520 -8.96 3.69 14.21
N GLU A 521 -8.88 4.38 15.36
CA GLU A 521 -8.97 3.75 16.70
C GLU A 521 -10.42 3.50 17.14
N HIS A 522 -11.35 4.39 16.80
CA HIS A 522 -12.75 4.32 17.20
C HIS A 522 -13.55 3.22 16.49
N SER A 523 -13.12 2.80 15.30
CA SER A 523 -13.77 1.69 14.58
C SER A 523 -13.62 0.31 15.25
N GLY A 524 -13.09 0.24 16.46
CA GLY A 524 -13.05 -0.96 17.31
C GLY A 524 -12.14 -2.09 16.81
N GLN A 525 -11.42 -1.90 15.72
CA GLN A 525 -10.57 -2.90 15.06
C GLN A 525 -9.08 -2.74 15.34
N GLY A 526 -8.70 -1.91 16.30
CA GLY A 526 -7.32 -1.54 16.67
C GLY A 526 -6.47 -2.61 17.35
N GLY A 527 -6.62 -3.87 17.00
CA GLY A 527 -5.70 -4.93 17.42
C GLY A 527 -5.12 -5.62 16.21
N ARG A 528 -3.87 -5.30 15.79
CA ARG A 528 -3.10 -5.94 14.67
C ARG A 528 -3.92 -6.35 13.43
N GLY A 529 -5.18 -5.90 13.31
CA GLY A 529 -6.03 -5.95 12.16
C GLY A 529 -5.78 -4.72 11.29
N GLY A 530 -6.02 -4.80 9.98
CA GLY A 530 -5.83 -3.69 9.04
C GLY A 530 -6.61 -2.43 9.46
N LEU A 531 -6.13 -1.26 9.03
CA LEU A 531 -6.81 0.03 9.23
C LEU A 531 -8.19 0.01 8.57
N ASP A 532 -9.17 0.64 9.22
CA ASP A 532 -10.49 0.92 8.62
C ASP A 532 -10.37 2.05 7.59
N TRP A 533 -9.98 1.68 6.38
CA TRP A 533 -9.80 2.63 5.29
C TRP A 533 -11.10 3.28 4.82
N GLU A 534 -12.24 2.63 5.00
CA GLU A 534 -13.54 3.22 4.67
C GLU A 534 -13.82 4.41 5.59
N ALA A 535 -13.64 4.24 6.91
CA ALA A 535 -13.79 5.31 7.89
C ALA A 535 -12.77 6.43 7.67
N VAL A 536 -11.48 6.10 7.46
CA VAL A 536 -10.43 7.09 7.15
C VAL A 536 -10.78 7.89 5.90
N ARG A 537 -11.16 7.20 4.83
CA ARG A 537 -11.53 7.83 3.56
C ARG A 537 -12.76 8.73 3.69
N ALA A 538 -13.80 8.25 4.38
CA ALA A 538 -15.00 9.03 4.64
C ALA A 538 -14.67 10.31 5.41
N ALA A 539 -13.96 10.24 6.53
CA ALA A 539 -13.58 11.40 7.33
C ALA A 539 -12.80 12.44 6.51
N VAL A 540 -11.82 12.00 5.71
CA VAL A 540 -11.04 12.91 4.85
C VAL A 540 -11.91 13.56 3.77
N LEU A 541 -12.71 12.79 3.06
CA LEU A 541 -13.49 13.31 1.92
C LEU A 541 -14.69 14.17 2.37
N ASP A 542 -15.27 13.86 3.52
CA ASP A 542 -16.37 14.65 4.09
C ASP A 542 -15.88 16.02 4.59
N ALA A 543 -14.60 16.13 4.99
CA ALA A 543 -13.95 17.40 5.27
C ALA A 543 -13.47 18.11 3.99
N TRP A 544 -12.83 17.40 3.07
CA TRP A 544 -12.22 17.96 1.86
C TRP A 544 -13.22 18.51 0.86
N ARG A 545 -14.30 17.76 0.54
CA ARG A 545 -15.24 18.14 -0.50
C ARG A 545 -16.01 19.44 -0.22
N PRO A 546 -16.50 19.73 1.00
CA PRO A 546 -17.08 21.02 1.33
C PRO A 546 -16.06 22.15 1.27
N PHE A 547 -14.86 21.95 1.84
CA PHE A 547 -13.77 22.91 1.82
C PHE A 547 -13.35 23.27 0.38
N GLU A 548 -13.19 22.29 -0.48
CA GLU A 548 -12.80 22.51 -1.89
C GLU A 548 -13.86 23.28 -2.68
N ARG A 549 -15.16 23.03 -2.44
CA ARG A 549 -16.26 23.67 -3.14
C ARG A 549 -16.53 25.10 -2.67
N ALA A 550 -16.52 25.30 -1.37
CA ALA A 550 -16.97 26.56 -0.77
C ALA A 550 -15.81 27.45 -0.29
N GLY A 551 -14.62 26.90 -0.07
CA GLY A 551 -13.50 27.63 0.54
C GLY A 551 -13.77 28.10 1.97
N THR A 552 -14.80 27.53 2.61
CA THR A 552 -15.33 28.00 3.90
C THR A 552 -15.09 27.01 5.02
N ALA A 553 -15.21 27.54 6.24
CA ALA A 553 -14.94 26.84 7.49
C ALA A 553 -15.53 25.44 7.56
N VAL A 554 -14.65 24.47 7.74
CA VAL A 554 -14.97 23.12 8.15
C VAL A 554 -14.50 22.98 9.59
N GLU A 555 -15.38 22.58 10.48
CA GLU A 555 -15.03 22.27 11.87
C GLU A 555 -15.69 20.97 12.30
N GLN A 556 -14.85 19.97 12.52
CA GLN A 556 -15.23 18.67 13.06
C GLN A 556 -14.29 18.41 14.24
N PRO A 557 -14.75 18.54 15.49
CA PRO A 557 -13.91 18.42 16.67
C PRO A 557 -13.06 17.16 16.64
N GLY A 558 -11.75 17.30 16.88
CA GLY A 558 -10.77 16.21 16.89
C GLY A 558 -10.45 15.57 15.54
N VAL A 559 -11.14 15.92 14.45
CA VAL A 559 -10.95 15.27 13.13
C VAL A 559 -10.50 16.27 12.07
N ALA A 560 -11.19 17.40 11.92
CA ALA A 560 -10.89 18.34 10.84
C ALA A 560 -11.22 19.80 11.23
N ARG A 561 -10.37 20.73 10.81
CA ARG A 561 -10.59 22.17 10.95
C ARG A 561 -9.95 22.92 9.79
N SER A 562 -10.68 23.90 9.24
CA SER A 562 -10.05 24.90 8.38
C SER A 562 -9.49 26.02 9.24
N VAL A 563 -8.23 26.38 9.01
CA VAL A 563 -7.46 27.34 9.81
C VAL A 563 -7.07 28.51 8.91
N PRO A 564 -7.35 29.77 9.35
CA PRO A 564 -6.87 30.95 8.65
C PRO A 564 -5.33 30.91 8.49
N VAL A 565 -4.85 31.22 7.29
CA VAL A 565 -3.40 31.26 7.00
C VAL A 565 -2.64 32.10 8.00
N ILE A 566 -3.24 33.20 8.47
CA ILE A 566 -2.60 34.11 9.43
C ILE A 566 -2.30 33.45 10.78
N GLU A 567 -3.12 32.50 11.23
CA GLU A 567 -2.90 31.74 12.46
C GLU A 567 -1.72 30.74 12.33
N LEU A 568 -1.47 30.24 11.10
CA LEU A 568 -0.38 29.31 10.81
C LEU A 568 0.98 29.98 10.56
N LEU A 569 1.00 31.32 10.44
CA LEU A 569 2.20 32.12 10.18
C LEU A 569 2.88 32.57 11.48
N ASP A 570 2.96 31.70 12.46
CA ASP A 570 3.72 31.90 13.70
C ASP A 570 5.24 31.72 13.47
N ASP A 571 6.04 31.79 14.53
CA ASP A 571 7.50 31.70 14.46
C ASP A 571 8.01 30.34 13.95
N ASP A 572 7.27 29.26 14.16
CA ASP A 572 7.65 27.89 13.77
C ASP A 572 7.00 27.45 12.45
N VAL A 573 5.87 28.04 12.07
CA VAL A 573 5.04 27.66 10.92
C VAL A 573 4.81 26.14 10.91
N ASP A 574 4.32 25.64 12.04
CA ASP A 574 4.04 24.20 12.20
C ASP A 574 2.68 23.87 11.57
N LEU A 575 2.68 22.89 10.68
CA LEU A 575 1.51 22.45 9.91
C LEU A 575 1.01 21.07 10.36
N ALA A 576 1.48 20.56 11.49
CA ALA A 576 1.02 19.27 12.02
C ALA A 576 -0.45 19.37 12.47
N PRO A 577 -1.40 18.62 11.90
CA PRO A 577 -2.82 18.78 12.18
C PRO A 577 -3.16 18.69 13.66
N ALA A 578 -2.59 17.74 14.39
CA ALA A 578 -2.84 17.52 15.82
C ALA A 578 -2.58 18.75 16.71
N ARG A 579 -1.80 19.74 16.26
CA ARG A 579 -1.54 20.98 17.02
C ARG A 579 -2.62 22.03 16.90
N HIS A 580 -3.43 21.96 15.87
CA HIS A 580 -4.38 22.99 15.49
C HIS A 580 -5.83 22.53 15.59
N LEU A 581 -6.05 21.25 15.82
CA LEU A 581 -7.39 20.71 16.01
C LEU A 581 -7.81 20.90 17.47
N PRO A 582 -9.04 21.35 17.72
CA PRO A 582 -9.58 21.29 19.07
C PRO A 582 -9.57 19.83 19.52
N PRO A 583 -9.30 19.56 20.81
CA PRO A 583 -9.35 18.20 21.31
C PRO A 583 -10.68 17.57 20.91
N ALA A 584 -10.62 16.32 20.46
CA ALA A 584 -11.85 15.56 20.28
C ALA A 584 -12.57 15.61 21.62
N THR A 585 -13.83 15.98 21.62
CA THR A 585 -14.71 15.79 22.78
C THR A 585 -14.94 14.29 22.96
N VAL A 586 -13.83 13.56 23.16
CA VAL A 586 -13.81 12.15 23.48
C VAL A 586 -14.04 12.04 24.97
N GLY A 587 -15.32 11.99 25.31
CA GLY A 587 -15.69 11.70 26.66
C GLY A 587 -16.64 12.72 27.24
N ASP A 588 -17.81 12.90 26.62
CA ASP A 588 -18.96 13.22 27.46
C ASP A 588 -18.95 12.21 28.59
N SER A 589 -19.07 12.67 29.81
CA SER A 589 -19.11 11.82 31.00
C SER A 589 -20.13 10.68 30.86
N GLU A 590 -21.12 10.86 30.02
CA GLU A 590 -22.12 9.87 29.62
C GLU A 590 -21.51 8.72 28.82
N HIS A 591 -20.73 9.01 27.77
CA HIS A 591 -20.04 7.98 26.98
C HIS A 591 -19.03 7.18 27.82
N LEU A 592 -18.25 7.84 28.67
CA LEU A 592 -17.31 7.15 29.57
C LEU A 592 -18.04 6.29 30.61
N SER A 593 -19.22 6.71 31.04
CA SER A 593 -20.09 5.92 31.90
C SER A 593 -20.58 4.66 31.19
N ASP A 594 -20.99 4.75 29.93
CA ASP A 594 -21.41 3.63 29.11
C ASP A 594 -20.28 2.63 28.88
N VAL A 595 -19.07 3.12 28.53
CA VAL A 595 -17.88 2.26 28.36
C VAL A 595 -17.54 1.57 29.68
N ARG A 596 -17.64 2.25 30.82
CA ARG A 596 -17.41 1.67 32.13
C ARG A 596 -18.42 0.57 32.46
N GLU A 597 -19.71 0.78 32.14
CA GLU A 597 -20.76 -0.20 32.34
C GLU A 597 -20.52 -1.45 31.47
N GLN A 598 -20.27 -1.27 30.17
CA GLN A 598 -19.93 -2.35 29.23
C GLN A 598 -18.67 -3.12 29.69
N LEU A 599 -17.65 -2.42 30.17
CA LEU A 599 -16.48 -3.06 30.76
C LEU A 599 -16.84 -3.91 31.96
N GLY A 600 -17.68 -3.38 32.86
CA GLY A 600 -18.15 -4.10 34.04
C GLY A 600 -18.92 -5.38 33.70
N GLU A 601 -19.78 -5.35 32.71
CA GLU A 601 -20.50 -6.53 32.19
C GLU A 601 -19.54 -7.54 31.58
N THR A 602 -18.60 -7.06 30.72
CA THR A 602 -17.61 -7.91 30.07
C THR A 602 -16.67 -8.58 31.09
N LEU A 603 -16.26 -7.89 32.15
CA LEU A 603 -15.46 -8.47 33.24
C LEU A 603 -16.21 -9.56 34.01
N ARG A 604 -17.52 -9.38 34.26
CA ARG A 604 -18.38 -10.43 34.87
C ARG A 604 -18.45 -11.66 33.97
N LEU A 605 -18.75 -11.46 32.67
CA LEU A 605 -18.75 -12.54 31.68
C LEU A 605 -17.41 -13.27 31.65
N THR A 606 -16.30 -12.51 31.64
CA THR A 606 -14.95 -13.08 31.65
C THR A 606 -14.69 -13.92 32.94
N ALA A 607 -15.18 -13.47 34.09
CA ALA A 607 -15.08 -14.23 35.34
C ALA A 607 -15.88 -15.54 35.28
N ASP A 608 -17.08 -15.50 34.71
CA ASP A 608 -17.95 -16.68 34.55
C ASP A 608 -17.37 -17.71 33.55
N LEU A 609 -16.68 -17.23 32.50
CA LEU A 609 -16.01 -18.06 31.50
C LEU A 609 -14.63 -18.58 31.96
N THR A 610 -14.16 -18.17 33.15
CA THR A 610 -12.85 -18.58 33.64
C THR A 610 -12.71 -20.10 33.70
N PRO A 611 -11.71 -20.70 33.05
CA PRO A 611 -11.56 -22.15 33.06
C PRO A 611 -11.37 -22.69 34.48
N PRO A 612 -12.00 -23.84 34.83
CA PRO A 612 -11.79 -24.45 36.14
C PRO A 612 -10.31 -24.84 36.32
N ALA A 613 -9.86 -24.87 37.57
CA ALA A 613 -8.51 -25.29 37.91
C ALA A 613 -8.15 -26.63 37.24
N PRO A 614 -6.90 -26.74 36.71
CA PRO A 614 -6.50 -27.99 36.06
C PRO A 614 -6.55 -29.12 37.09
N ALA A 615 -7.32 -30.16 36.76
CA ALA A 615 -7.37 -31.36 37.58
C ALA A 615 -5.99 -32.07 37.49
N ALA A 616 -5.42 -32.45 38.62
CA ALA A 616 -4.26 -33.31 38.60
C ALA A 616 -4.59 -34.64 37.87
N PRO A 617 -3.64 -35.19 37.08
CA PRO A 617 -3.87 -36.50 36.48
C PRO A 617 -4.15 -37.51 37.58
N ALA A 618 -5.30 -38.16 37.48
CA ALA A 618 -5.71 -39.19 38.43
C ALA A 618 -4.81 -40.43 38.23
N GLY A 619 -3.84 -40.64 39.12
CA GLY A 619 -3.03 -41.82 39.16
C GLY A 619 -1.65 -41.59 39.82
N PRO A 620 -1.03 -42.58 40.45
CA PRO A 620 0.31 -42.47 40.99
C PRO A 620 1.33 -42.26 39.84
N PRO A 621 2.47 -41.54 40.12
CA PRO A 621 3.42 -41.13 39.09
C PRO A 621 4.17 -42.30 38.40
N GLU A 622 3.98 -43.54 38.83
CA GLU A 622 4.61 -44.72 38.24
C GLU A 622 3.77 -45.50 37.21
N ALA A 623 2.48 -45.26 37.17
CA ALA A 623 1.57 -45.91 36.19
C ALA A 623 1.37 -45.01 34.95
N GLY A 624 2.37 -44.88 34.13
CA GLY A 624 2.20 -44.37 32.78
C GLY A 624 2.23 -42.85 32.65
N ARG A 625 3.35 -42.33 32.11
CA ARG A 625 3.29 -41.15 31.25
C ARG A 625 2.03 -41.31 30.43
N PRO A 626 1.17 -40.25 30.26
CA PRO A 626 0.00 -40.33 29.41
C PRO A 626 0.46 -40.93 28.08
N GLY A 627 -0.05 -42.11 27.77
CA GLY A 627 0.41 -42.86 26.61
C GLY A 627 0.40 -41.92 25.43
N ARG A 628 1.51 -41.81 24.72
CA ARG A 628 1.57 -40.95 23.52
C ARG A 628 0.42 -41.44 22.65
N TRP A 629 -0.59 -40.60 22.51
CA TRP A 629 -1.67 -40.88 21.58
C TRP A 629 -1.08 -41.19 20.21
N PRO A 630 -1.60 -42.15 19.49
CA PRO A 630 -1.22 -42.33 18.10
C PRO A 630 -1.57 -41.04 17.35
N LEU A 631 -0.58 -40.43 16.74
CA LEU A 631 -0.73 -39.17 16.02
C LEU A 631 -1.05 -39.42 14.54
N ILE A 632 -1.78 -38.51 13.97
CA ILE A 632 -2.08 -38.45 12.54
C ILE A 632 -1.83 -37.03 12.05
N THR A 633 -1.27 -36.86 10.86
CA THR A 633 -1.04 -35.54 10.27
C THR A 633 -2.28 -35.02 9.54
N ILE A 634 -2.39 -33.70 9.42
CA ILE A 634 -3.44 -33.05 8.60
C ILE A 634 -3.39 -33.56 7.16
N GLY A 635 -2.16 -33.78 6.61
CA GLY A 635 -2.00 -34.33 5.27
C GLY A 635 -2.52 -35.76 5.12
N GLU A 636 -2.47 -36.58 6.18
CA GLU A 636 -3.06 -37.94 6.19
C GLU A 636 -4.58 -37.90 6.30
N LEU A 637 -5.12 -37.02 7.15
CA LEU A 637 -6.56 -36.80 7.28
C LEU A 637 -7.20 -36.33 5.97
N ALA A 638 -6.51 -35.42 5.26
CA ALA A 638 -6.97 -34.94 3.97
C ALA A 638 -6.97 -36.03 2.90
N ARG A 639 -5.93 -36.90 2.88
CA ARG A 639 -5.88 -38.03 1.95
C ARG A 639 -6.91 -39.12 2.30
N GLY A 640 -7.23 -39.25 3.56
CA GLY A 640 -8.24 -40.20 4.06
C GLY A 640 -9.68 -39.71 3.92
N GLY A 641 -9.92 -38.50 3.44
CA GLY A 641 -11.26 -37.92 3.27
C GLY A 641 -11.90 -37.37 4.55
N ALA A 642 -11.21 -37.41 5.69
CA ALA A 642 -11.74 -36.90 6.96
C ALA A 642 -11.79 -35.36 7.03
N LEU A 643 -11.07 -34.68 6.12
CA LEU A 643 -11.16 -33.22 5.91
C LEU A 643 -10.80 -32.83 4.48
N VAL A 644 -11.34 -31.72 4.02
CA VAL A 644 -10.95 -31.07 2.76
C VAL A 644 -10.06 -29.86 3.09
N MET A 645 -8.91 -29.75 2.39
CA MET A 645 -7.99 -28.62 2.56
C MET A 645 -8.03 -27.73 1.31
N ARG A 646 -8.22 -26.42 1.51
CA ARG A 646 -8.17 -25.40 0.46
C ARG A 646 -7.22 -24.27 0.88
N THR A 647 -6.58 -23.66 -0.09
CA THR A 647 -5.74 -22.47 0.14
C THR A 647 -6.43 -21.24 -0.42
N GLY A 648 -6.32 -20.12 0.24
CA GLY A 648 -6.80 -18.85 -0.27
C GLY A 648 -6.08 -18.49 -1.58
N GLY A 649 -6.84 -17.95 -2.53
CA GLY A 649 -6.40 -17.54 -3.86
C GLY A 649 -6.66 -16.06 -4.12
N ASN A 650 -6.63 -15.69 -5.39
CA ASN A 650 -6.97 -14.35 -5.87
C ASN A 650 -8.43 -14.24 -6.34
N GLY A 651 -9.18 -15.35 -6.31
CA GLY A 651 -10.58 -15.40 -6.71
C GLY A 651 -11.44 -14.65 -5.71
N GLY A 652 -12.24 -13.70 -6.19
CA GLY A 652 -13.13 -12.91 -5.36
C GLY A 652 -14.02 -12.01 -6.23
N ASN A 653 -15.06 -11.49 -5.59
CA ASN A 653 -15.91 -10.44 -6.15
C ASN A 653 -15.81 -9.24 -5.21
N ALA A 654 -15.67 -8.03 -5.75
CA ALA A 654 -15.55 -6.79 -4.97
C ALA A 654 -16.71 -6.53 -3.97
N ARG A 655 -17.81 -7.26 -4.11
CA ARG A 655 -19.00 -7.16 -3.24
C ARG A 655 -19.00 -8.18 -2.09
N VAL A 656 -18.03 -9.09 -2.03
CA VAL A 656 -18.02 -10.14 -0.98
C VAL A 656 -16.83 -9.88 -0.06
N PRO A 657 -17.04 -9.74 1.25
CA PRO A 657 -15.97 -9.52 2.19
C PRO A 657 -14.98 -10.69 2.20
N VAL A 658 -13.71 -10.38 2.39
CA VAL A 658 -12.60 -11.34 2.41
C VAL A 658 -12.10 -11.49 3.82
N LEU A 659 -12.02 -12.73 4.30
CA LEU A 659 -11.40 -13.05 5.57
C LEU A 659 -9.87 -13.00 5.40
N THR A 660 -9.20 -12.07 6.06
CA THR A 660 -7.76 -11.88 6.01
C THR A 660 -7.04 -12.64 7.14
N ASP A 661 -5.72 -12.79 7.03
CA ASP A 661 -4.90 -13.31 8.12
C ASP A 661 -4.96 -12.42 9.37
N SER A 662 -5.07 -11.11 9.19
CA SER A 662 -5.28 -10.14 10.26
C SER A 662 -6.59 -10.38 11.00
N ASP A 663 -7.69 -10.62 10.28
CA ASP A 663 -9.00 -10.92 10.89
C ASP A 663 -8.98 -12.22 11.70
N VAL A 664 -8.27 -13.23 11.19
CA VAL A 664 -8.12 -14.51 11.90
C VAL A 664 -7.28 -14.34 13.17
N LEU A 665 -6.22 -13.53 13.12
CA LEU A 665 -5.36 -13.26 14.28
C LEU A 665 -6.04 -12.39 15.32
N ALA A 666 -6.83 -11.39 14.89
CA ALA A 666 -7.55 -10.48 15.76
C ALA A 666 -8.89 -11.04 16.27
N GLY A 667 -9.45 -12.05 15.60
CA GLY A 667 -10.78 -12.57 15.88
C GLY A 667 -11.91 -11.67 15.38
N THR A 668 -11.65 -10.78 14.39
CA THR A 668 -12.61 -9.81 13.87
C THR A 668 -13.44 -10.35 12.71
N ALA A 669 -14.47 -9.58 12.30
CA ALA A 669 -15.23 -9.84 11.10
C ALA A 669 -14.33 -9.71 9.83
N PRO A 670 -14.70 -10.35 8.70
CA PRO A 670 -13.97 -10.22 7.45
C PRO A 670 -13.89 -8.77 7.00
N SER A 671 -12.66 -8.24 6.85
CA SER A 671 -12.41 -6.82 6.54
C SER A 671 -11.74 -6.59 5.18
N GLY A 672 -11.23 -7.66 4.54
CA GLY A 672 -10.50 -7.54 3.28
C GLY A 672 -11.41 -7.44 2.07
N THR A 673 -10.82 -6.98 0.95
CA THR A 673 -11.42 -6.99 -0.38
C THR A 673 -10.48 -7.66 -1.37
N LEU A 674 -11.02 -8.35 -2.37
CA LEU A 674 -10.25 -8.85 -3.50
C LEU A 674 -10.81 -8.24 -4.78
N PRO A 675 -9.94 -7.92 -5.75
CA PRO A 675 -10.39 -7.47 -7.06
C PRO A 675 -11.23 -8.56 -7.72
N GLU A 676 -12.16 -8.14 -8.57
CA GLU A 676 -12.99 -9.06 -9.35
C GLU A 676 -12.09 -9.93 -10.23
N SER A 677 -12.28 -11.25 -10.14
CA SER A 677 -11.47 -12.25 -10.83
C SER A 677 -12.35 -13.42 -11.25
N ASP A 678 -12.08 -13.98 -12.42
CA ASP A 678 -12.74 -15.20 -12.92
C ASP A 678 -12.31 -16.48 -12.16
N GLU A 679 -11.36 -16.38 -11.22
CA GLU A 679 -11.00 -17.51 -10.36
C GLU A 679 -12.14 -17.84 -9.38
N GLU A 680 -12.38 -19.12 -9.23
CA GLU A 680 -13.35 -19.60 -8.25
C GLU A 680 -12.92 -19.22 -6.84
N ALA A 681 -13.71 -18.35 -6.19
CA ALA A 681 -13.48 -17.90 -4.83
C ALA A 681 -13.71 -19.04 -3.84
N VAL A 682 -12.73 -19.29 -2.97
CA VAL A 682 -12.90 -20.24 -1.87
C VAL A 682 -13.73 -19.57 -0.78
N ARG A 683 -14.99 -19.97 -0.63
CA ARG A 683 -15.89 -19.46 0.42
C ARG A 683 -15.79 -20.31 1.68
N VAL A 684 -15.74 -19.61 2.81
CA VAL A 684 -15.78 -20.27 4.13
C VAL A 684 -17.22 -20.60 4.53
N ALA A 685 -17.37 -21.69 5.26
CA ALA A 685 -18.66 -22.13 5.82
C ALA A 685 -18.54 -22.27 7.34
N ALA A 686 -19.66 -22.20 8.03
CA ALA A 686 -19.69 -22.43 9.48
C ALA A 686 -19.11 -23.81 9.82
N GLY A 687 -18.25 -23.88 10.82
CA GLY A 687 -17.53 -25.10 11.19
C GLY A 687 -16.22 -25.36 10.43
N ASP A 688 -15.87 -24.57 9.41
CA ASP A 688 -14.54 -24.60 8.83
C ASP A 688 -13.49 -24.11 9.83
N VAL A 689 -12.27 -24.61 9.74
CA VAL A 689 -11.14 -24.14 10.53
C VAL A 689 -10.15 -23.43 9.63
N VAL A 690 -9.86 -22.17 9.93
CA VAL A 690 -8.94 -21.33 9.16
C VAL A 690 -7.65 -21.11 9.92
N VAL A 691 -6.51 -21.29 9.21
CA VAL A 691 -5.16 -21.22 9.77
C VAL A 691 -4.29 -20.26 8.95
N PRO A 692 -3.68 -19.22 9.56
CA PRO A 692 -2.69 -18.37 8.90
C PRO A 692 -1.39 -19.15 8.61
N VAL A 693 -0.83 -19.01 7.41
CA VAL A 693 0.44 -19.66 7.05
C VAL A 693 1.67 -18.77 7.24
N LEU A 694 1.47 -17.47 7.49
CA LEU A 694 2.53 -16.49 7.76
C LEU A 694 2.35 -15.89 9.17
N GLY A 695 3.45 -15.46 9.79
CA GLY A 695 3.39 -14.72 11.06
C GLY A 695 3.68 -15.51 12.33
N GLY A 696 4.02 -16.82 12.26
CA GLY A 696 4.57 -17.61 13.39
C GLY A 696 3.66 -17.81 14.61
N GLY A 697 2.36 -17.45 14.54
CA GLY A 697 1.41 -17.59 15.63
C GLY A 697 0.71 -18.96 15.63
N SER A 698 0.47 -19.49 16.83
CA SER A 698 -0.32 -20.72 17.03
C SER A 698 -1.82 -20.36 17.01
N VAL A 699 -2.34 -19.90 15.87
CA VAL A 699 -3.74 -19.48 15.74
C VAL A 699 -4.47 -20.39 14.75
N ALA A 700 -5.64 -20.84 15.17
CA ALA A 700 -6.63 -21.54 14.34
C ALA A 700 -8.01 -21.04 14.76
N ARG A 701 -8.81 -20.53 13.83
CA ARG A 701 -10.16 -20.00 14.08
C ARG A 701 -11.19 -20.95 13.49
N VAL A 702 -12.19 -21.29 14.27
CA VAL A 702 -13.41 -21.93 13.80
C VAL A 702 -14.32 -20.85 13.24
N VAL A 703 -14.78 -21.04 12.01
CA VAL A 703 -15.69 -20.09 11.34
C VAL A 703 -17.08 -20.21 11.96
N ASP A 704 -17.62 -19.09 12.39
CA ASP A 704 -18.97 -18.93 12.92
C ASP A 704 -19.97 -18.57 11.80
N ASP A 705 -21.27 -18.51 12.15
CA ASP A 705 -22.33 -18.18 11.21
C ASP A 705 -22.20 -16.73 10.67
N ALA A 706 -21.63 -15.80 11.46
CA ALA A 706 -21.44 -14.41 11.06
C ALA A 706 -20.33 -14.25 10.02
N THR A 707 -19.30 -15.11 10.07
CA THR A 707 -18.17 -15.12 9.12
C THR A 707 -18.45 -15.98 7.89
N ALA A 708 -19.44 -16.88 7.97
CA ALA A 708 -19.78 -17.78 6.86
C ALA A 708 -20.18 -17.01 5.59
N GLY A 709 -19.74 -17.51 4.43
CA GLY A 709 -19.96 -16.86 3.12
C GLY A 709 -18.87 -15.92 2.69
N ALA A 710 -17.98 -15.48 3.58
CA ALA A 710 -16.81 -14.69 3.22
C ALA A 710 -15.84 -15.47 2.32
N VAL A 711 -15.00 -14.76 1.57
CA VAL A 711 -13.95 -15.34 0.73
C VAL A 711 -12.67 -15.52 1.56
N LEU A 712 -11.96 -16.62 1.35
CA LEU A 712 -10.71 -16.93 2.03
C LEU A 712 -9.54 -16.12 1.45
N GLY A 713 -8.84 -15.36 2.29
CA GLY A 713 -7.67 -14.54 1.92
C GLY A 713 -6.44 -15.36 1.56
N ARG A 714 -5.49 -14.73 0.85
CA ARG A 714 -4.29 -15.38 0.23
C ARG A 714 -3.39 -16.14 1.20
N SER A 715 -3.16 -15.62 2.39
CA SER A 715 -2.24 -16.20 3.38
C SER A 715 -2.92 -17.19 4.33
N LEU A 716 -4.10 -17.66 3.98
CA LEU A 716 -4.90 -18.55 4.79
C LEU A 716 -5.04 -19.94 4.18
N VAL A 717 -5.12 -20.94 5.05
CA VAL A 717 -5.50 -22.31 4.70
C VAL A 717 -6.82 -22.64 5.41
N LEU A 718 -7.78 -23.11 4.65
CA LEU A 718 -9.06 -23.62 5.13
C LEU A 718 -8.97 -25.12 5.26
N LEU A 719 -9.42 -25.61 6.41
CA LEU A 719 -9.61 -27.02 6.73
C LEU A 719 -11.10 -27.23 6.98
N ARG A 720 -11.78 -27.96 6.11
CA ARG A 720 -13.20 -28.30 6.25
C ARG A 720 -13.30 -29.73 6.77
N PRO A 721 -13.56 -29.95 8.06
CA PRO A 721 -13.69 -31.29 8.61
C PRO A 721 -15.02 -31.94 8.15
N ASP A 722 -14.99 -33.29 7.98
CA ASP A 722 -16.21 -34.08 7.90
C ASP A 722 -16.84 -34.19 9.31
N PRO A 723 -18.03 -33.68 9.56
CA PRO A 723 -18.65 -33.71 10.89
C PRO A 723 -18.89 -35.13 11.46
N ALA A 724 -18.90 -36.13 10.59
CA ALA A 724 -19.02 -37.54 10.99
C ALA A 724 -17.70 -38.15 11.49
N ALA A 725 -16.54 -37.50 11.15
CA ALA A 725 -15.22 -38.04 11.44
C ALA A 725 -14.38 -37.17 12.35
N LEU A 726 -14.56 -35.83 12.30
CA LEU A 726 -13.67 -34.87 12.93
C LEU A 726 -14.43 -33.66 13.48
N ASP A 727 -14.26 -33.40 14.76
CA ASP A 727 -14.86 -32.22 15.43
C ASP A 727 -14.05 -30.95 15.14
N PRO A 728 -14.67 -29.83 14.70
CA PRO A 728 -13.97 -28.62 14.30
C PRO A 728 -13.22 -27.92 15.46
N TRP A 729 -13.80 -27.92 16.66
CA TRP A 729 -13.18 -27.32 17.84
C TRP A 729 -12.02 -28.15 18.38
N PHE A 730 -12.13 -29.49 18.29
CA PHE A 730 -11.02 -30.40 18.55
C PHE A 730 -9.85 -30.12 17.58
N LEU A 731 -10.15 -30.02 16.28
CA LEU A 731 -9.18 -29.69 15.26
C LEU A 731 -8.49 -28.36 15.58
N ALA A 732 -9.25 -27.30 15.73
CA ALA A 732 -8.72 -25.95 16.02
C ALA A 732 -7.88 -25.92 17.29
N GLY A 733 -8.33 -26.52 18.38
CA GLY A 733 -7.64 -26.52 19.67
C GLY A 733 -6.27 -27.20 19.61
N PHE A 734 -6.14 -28.36 18.95
CA PHE A 734 -4.85 -29.02 18.80
C PHE A 734 -3.90 -28.29 17.84
N LEU A 735 -4.44 -27.61 16.80
CA LEU A 735 -3.63 -26.79 15.91
C LEU A 735 -3.02 -25.57 16.61
N ARG A 736 -3.64 -25.08 17.67
CA ARG A 736 -3.10 -23.99 18.50
C ARG A 736 -1.95 -24.39 19.42
N GLY A 737 -1.65 -25.68 19.53
CA GLY A 737 -0.59 -26.19 20.40
C GLY A 737 0.81 -25.72 19.96
N SER A 738 1.54 -25.01 20.84
CA SER A 738 2.86 -24.43 20.55
C SER A 738 3.92 -25.45 20.12
N ALA A 739 3.87 -26.68 20.66
CA ALA A 739 4.80 -27.75 20.31
C ALA A 739 4.56 -28.25 18.87
N ASN A 740 3.29 -28.38 18.48
CA ASN A 740 2.86 -28.79 17.15
C ASN A 740 3.28 -27.78 16.09
N ASN A 741 3.08 -26.49 16.37
CA ASN A 741 3.48 -25.41 15.47
C ASN A 741 4.99 -25.33 15.27
N ARG A 742 5.80 -25.48 16.32
CA ARG A 742 7.27 -25.51 16.21
C ARG A 742 7.79 -26.63 15.30
N GLN A 743 7.17 -27.80 15.35
CA GLN A 743 7.55 -28.95 14.51
C GLN A 743 7.16 -28.78 13.03
N ALA A 744 6.08 -28.03 12.77
CA ALA A 744 5.56 -27.81 11.42
C ALA A 744 6.12 -26.53 10.74
N SER A 745 6.80 -25.66 11.50
CA SER A 745 7.40 -24.43 10.97
C SER A 745 8.74 -24.67 10.29
N SER A 746 8.97 -24.05 9.14
CA SER A 746 10.28 -24.05 8.47
C SER A 746 10.93 -22.67 8.58
N TYR A 747 12.22 -22.67 8.94
CA TYR A 747 13.05 -21.47 9.13
C TYR A 747 13.93 -21.17 7.91
N ALA A 748 13.47 -21.47 6.71
CA ALA A 748 14.29 -21.35 5.49
C ALA A 748 14.42 -19.93 4.92
N SER A 749 13.73 -18.94 5.51
CA SER A 749 13.80 -17.53 5.10
C SER A 749 13.49 -16.62 6.30
N THR A 750 13.61 -15.31 6.11
CA THR A 750 13.36 -14.27 7.13
C THR A 750 11.90 -14.25 7.66
N ALA A 751 10.99 -15.04 7.10
CA ALA A 751 9.64 -15.24 7.59
C ALA A 751 9.39 -16.72 7.92
N THR A 752 8.84 -16.99 9.10
CA THR A 752 8.41 -18.33 9.51
C THR A 752 7.15 -18.70 8.72
N ARG A 753 7.24 -19.73 7.89
CA ARG A 753 6.09 -20.26 7.17
C ARG A 753 5.64 -21.60 7.76
N LEU A 754 4.35 -21.72 8.06
CA LEU A 754 3.75 -22.92 8.62
C LEU A 754 3.36 -23.90 7.50
N ASP A 755 3.86 -25.14 7.57
CA ASP A 755 3.37 -26.22 6.72
C ASP A 755 2.21 -26.94 7.43
N VAL A 756 0.98 -26.50 7.14
CA VAL A 756 -0.25 -27.00 7.79
C VAL A 756 -0.41 -28.52 7.63
N ARG A 757 0.10 -29.13 6.53
CA ARG A 757 0.01 -30.58 6.28
C ARG A 757 0.79 -31.41 7.30
N ARG A 758 1.80 -30.82 7.94
CA ARG A 758 2.65 -31.49 8.94
C ARG A 758 2.12 -31.40 10.36
N LEU A 759 1.14 -30.54 10.60
CA LEU A 759 0.49 -30.45 11.90
C LEU A 759 -0.14 -31.80 12.26
N GLN A 760 -0.05 -32.17 13.53
CA GLN A 760 -0.41 -33.48 14.05
C GLN A 760 -1.60 -33.39 15.01
N LEU A 761 -2.47 -34.38 14.97
CA LEU A 761 -3.61 -34.57 15.86
C LEU A 761 -3.55 -35.96 16.51
N PRO A 762 -4.03 -36.11 17.74
CA PRO A 762 -4.23 -37.45 18.31
C PRO A 762 -5.43 -38.13 17.63
N ARG A 763 -5.29 -39.44 17.44
CA ARG A 763 -6.40 -40.29 16.96
C ARG A 763 -7.30 -40.64 18.12
N LEU A 764 -8.40 -39.92 18.24
CA LEU A 764 -9.43 -40.15 19.27
C LEU A 764 -10.79 -40.47 18.63
N PRO A 765 -11.62 -41.29 19.29
CA PRO A 765 -13.01 -41.48 18.86
C PRO A 765 -13.80 -40.17 18.90
N LEU A 766 -14.77 -39.99 18.00
CA LEU A 766 -15.54 -38.74 17.86
C LEU A 766 -16.21 -38.27 19.19
N PRO A 767 -16.76 -39.13 20.07
CA PRO A 767 -17.25 -38.68 21.36
C PRO A 767 -16.19 -38.03 22.26
N GLU A 768 -14.94 -38.55 22.23
CA GLU A 768 -13.84 -37.94 22.95
C GLU A 768 -13.35 -36.66 22.30
N GLN A 769 -13.29 -36.60 20.98
CA GLN A 769 -13.00 -35.38 20.27
C GLN A 769 -13.93 -34.25 20.67
N ARG A 770 -15.25 -34.52 20.75
CA ARG A 770 -16.29 -33.56 21.17
C ARG A 770 -16.07 -33.07 22.61
N ARG A 771 -15.61 -33.94 23.49
CA ARG A 771 -15.29 -33.54 24.88
C ARG A 771 -14.12 -32.54 24.91
N TYR A 772 -13.08 -32.79 24.15
CA TYR A 772 -11.96 -31.83 23.99
C TYR A 772 -12.44 -30.58 23.28
N GLY A 773 -13.23 -30.71 22.21
CA GLY A 773 -13.79 -29.61 21.44
C GLY A 773 -14.60 -28.64 22.30
N THR A 774 -15.47 -29.14 23.20
CA THR A 774 -16.20 -28.32 24.16
C THR A 774 -15.25 -27.52 25.06
N ARG A 775 -14.16 -28.14 25.54
CA ARG A 775 -13.15 -27.42 26.34
C ARG A 775 -12.39 -26.37 25.57
N PHE A 776 -11.98 -26.67 24.34
CA PHE A 776 -11.28 -25.72 23.49
C PHE A 776 -12.17 -24.55 23.06
N ARG A 777 -13.45 -24.81 22.85
CA ARG A 777 -14.46 -23.77 22.59
C ARG A 777 -14.60 -22.83 23.79
N ALA A 778 -14.76 -23.35 25.01
CA ALA A 778 -14.81 -22.54 26.23
C ALA A 778 -13.52 -21.68 26.42
N LEU A 779 -12.35 -22.23 26.09
CA LEU A 779 -11.10 -21.46 26.12
C LEU A 779 -11.08 -20.33 25.09
N ALA A 780 -11.63 -20.57 23.90
CA ALA A 780 -11.69 -19.54 22.86
C ALA A 780 -12.67 -18.42 23.23
N GLU A 781 -13.84 -18.77 23.80
CA GLU A 781 -14.82 -17.81 24.32
C GLU A 781 -14.25 -16.95 25.45
N PHE A 782 -13.52 -17.58 26.40
CA PHE A 782 -12.81 -16.85 27.45
C PHE A 782 -11.73 -15.89 26.91
N GLU A 783 -10.94 -16.32 25.93
CA GLU A 783 -9.91 -15.49 25.30
C GLU A 783 -10.52 -14.29 24.56
N GLU A 784 -11.67 -14.47 23.93
CA GLU A 784 -12.41 -13.40 23.25
C GLU A 784 -12.96 -12.37 24.25
N ALA A 785 -13.57 -12.84 25.36
CA ALA A 785 -14.02 -11.98 26.44
C ALA A 785 -12.89 -11.15 27.05
N LEU A 786 -11.71 -11.77 27.28
CA LEU A 786 -10.51 -11.05 27.73
C LEU A 786 -10.05 -9.98 26.75
N ARG A 787 -10.04 -10.28 25.46
CA ARG A 787 -9.67 -9.29 24.43
C ARG A 787 -10.66 -8.13 24.41
N HIS A 788 -11.96 -8.41 24.55
CA HIS A 788 -12.99 -7.37 24.60
C HIS A 788 -12.84 -6.48 25.84
N ALA A 789 -12.66 -7.08 27.03
CA ALA A 789 -12.40 -6.35 28.26
C ALA A 789 -11.15 -5.45 28.16
N ASN A 790 -10.09 -5.94 27.55
CA ASN A 790 -8.86 -5.14 27.34
C ASN A 790 -9.10 -3.93 26.40
N ARG A 791 -9.90 -4.06 25.36
CA ARG A 791 -10.26 -2.93 24.47
C ARG A 791 -11.05 -1.87 25.24
N LEU A 792 -12.13 -2.27 25.93
CA LEU A 792 -12.98 -1.36 26.71
C LEU A 792 -12.17 -0.68 27.83
N GLY A 793 -11.32 -1.44 28.53
CA GLY A 793 -10.43 -0.90 29.55
C GLY A 793 -9.47 0.15 28.99
N GLY A 794 -8.87 -0.12 27.83
CA GLY A 794 -8.00 0.84 27.13
C GLY A 794 -8.75 2.11 26.69
N GLN A 795 -9.99 1.99 26.22
CA GLN A 795 -10.82 3.14 25.86
C GLN A 795 -11.18 3.98 27.10
N LEU A 796 -11.61 3.33 28.17
CA LEU A 796 -11.96 4.03 29.40
C LEU A 796 -10.77 4.79 29.99
N VAL A 797 -9.59 4.14 30.05
CA VAL A 797 -8.37 4.77 30.60
C VAL A 797 -7.97 5.98 29.76
N ARG A 798 -7.93 5.87 28.44
CA ARG A 798 -7.62 7.00 27.56
C ARG A 798 -8.65 8.13 27.71
N GLY A 799 -9.93 7.82 27.59
CA GLY A 799 -10.98 8.82 27.73
C GLY A 799 -10.97 9.53 29.09
N MET A 800 -10.65 8.81 30.19
CA MET A 800 -10.47 9.44 31.49
C MET A 800 -9.25 10.37 31.54
N TYR A 801 -8.11 9.97 30.97
CA TYR A 801 -6.94 10.87 30.85
C TYR A 801 -7.28 12.12 30.05
N ASP A 802 -7.88 11.95 28.89
CA ASP A 802 -8.23 13.05 27.99
C ASP A 802 -9.25 14.00 28.67
N GLY A 803 -10.34 13.45 29.23
CA GLY A 803 -11.36 14.23 29.91
C GLY A 803 -10.87 14.98 31.16
N LEU A 804 -9.94 14.40 31.92
CA LEU A 804 -9.32 15.09 33.07
C LEU A 804 -8.36 16.20 32.62
N THR A 805 -7.65 16.02 31.50
CA THR A 805 -6.69 17.00 30.99
C THR A 805 -7.35 18.17 30.24
N ASP A 806 -8.47 17.94 29.57
CA ASP A 806 -9.25 18.98 28.90
C ASP A 806 -10.34 19.62 29.76
N GLY A 807 -10.58 19.07 30.99
CA GLY A 807 -11.56 19.57 31.94
C GLY A 807 -13.01 19.15 31.66
N SER A 808 -13.27 18.26 30.73
CA SER A 808 -14.61 17.70 30.48
C SER A 808 -15.04 16.69 31.54
N VAL A 809 -14.09 16.11 32.28
CA VAL A 809 -14.30 15.25 33.45
C VAL A 809 -13.67 15.93 34.66
N ALA A 810 -14.46 16.10 35.73
CA ALA A 810 -13.94 16.64 36.98
C ALA A 810 -13.18 15.56 37.78
N PRO A 811 -12.06 15.89 38.45
CA PRO A 811 -11.50 14.99 39.47
C PRO A 811 -12.49 14.93 40.65
N ASP A 812 -12.78 13.72 41.14
CA ASP A 812 -13.69 13.48 42.30
C ASP A 812 -13.24 14.24 43.58
#